data_bdf1c55388218a82611566b27670edf0
#
_entry.id   bdf1c55388218a82611566b27670edf0
#
_cell.length_a   1.000
_cell.length_b   1.000
_cell.length_c   1.000
_cell.angle_alpha   90.00
_cell.angle_beta   90.00
_cell.angle_gamma   90.00
#
_symmetry.space_group_name_H-M   'P 1'
#
loop_
_entity.id
_entity.type
_entity.pdbx_description
1 polymer ?
#
loop_
_entity_poly.entity_id
_entity_poly.type
_entity_poly.pdbx_seq_one_letter_code
_entity_poly.pdbx_strand_id
1 'polypeptide(L)'
;MANVSSPDRKAPLERYRNFGIAAHIDGGKTTLSERILFYTGMIHKIGEVHDGAATTDWMEQEQERGITITSAAVTTNWKQLPSEGCCKLFENENFQLNVIDTPGHVDFTAEVERSLRVLDGAIVVFCGVAGVQPQTQTVWRQATKYNVPRICFVNKMDRVGANFDNVLNDIRTKLGANAAPILIPIGSEDSLHGQIDVVNQKAIIYADNDRMGSTYTVEELPAELKDKAAEALEDLKSRVADVDDELAELYLMEEPIDAPTLKADIRRACIANKFVPIAGGSAFKNKGIQALLDAVVDYLPSLLEAKAAVVTSTVSNGLDENGYETFETKVLEPSDDDKPVALAFKLWADKFVGSLVFIRVYTGVIHKGDTVYNPRTRKRERVGRLLQIQANVHTDVDAVYSGDIAAIVGLKNATTGDTLATDDFDYTLEPPTFPDTVISMAVEPLTKGDQEKMSNALQRLSAEDPTFRVKTDEETGQTIIAGMGELHLDIIVDRLRREFKVEANTGKPQIAYRETITKSADRVQGKLVKQSGGRGQYGDVVIAMRPGERGTGLKIANKIVGGAIPKEYMNAVYAGLNEAMNSGCVAGYPVEDVEVDVIDGSYHEVDSNENAFKMAAIFAMKNAFAKCGPVLLEPIMSVEVVTPAENQGDIMGDLNRRRAAVNNMEHRGTECILSASVPLAEMFGYSTDIRTLSKGLASYSMEPSHFEQVPPNLVAQIVKARGGAAK
;
A
#
# COMPACT_ATOMS: atom_id res chain seq x y z
N MET A 1 -7.01 -22.37 21.77
CA MET A 1 -5.89 -22.61 22.72
C MET A 1 -5.67 -21.32 23.48
N ALA A 2 -5.15 -21.34 24.70
CA ALA A 2 -4.90 -20.08 25.41
C ALA A 2 -3.76 -19.31 24.74
N ASN A 3 -3.89 -18.02 24.56
CA ASN A 3 -2.85 -17.16 24.06
C ASN A 3 -1.72 -17.08 25.10
N VAL A 4 -0.58 -17.69 24.82
CA VAL A 4 0.51 -17.83 25.78
C VAL A 4 1.62 -16.85 25.42
N SER A 5 2.04 -16.02 26.38
CA SER A 5 3.21 -15.18 26.27
C SER A 5 4.41 -15.88 26.90
N SER A 6 5.53 -15.95 26.19
CA SER A 6 6.79 -16.45 26.74
C SER A 6 7.28 -15.55 27.89
N PRO A 7 7.82 -16.10 28.97
CA PRO A 7 8.40 -15.31 30.06
C PRO A 7 9.65 -14.51 29.62
N ASP A 8 10.28 -14.90 28.52
CA ASP A 8 11.49 -14.24 28.00
C ASP A 8 11.18 -13.01 27.14
N ARG A 9 9.89 -12.69 26.91
CA ARG A 9 9.47 -11.48 26.18
C ARG A 9 9.75 -10.22 27.00
N LYS A 10 10.03 -9.13 26.27
CA LYS A 10 10.15 -7.79 26.87
C LYS A 10 8.82 -7.21 27.35
N ALA A 11 7.73 -7.55 26.67
CA ALA A 11 6.38 -7.15 27.02
C ALA A 11 5.38 -8.26 26.64
N PRO A 12 4.29 -8.49 27.39
CA PRO A 12 3.26 -9.48 27.06
C PRO A 12 2.49 -9.07 25.80
N LEU A 13 1.78 -10.02 25.16
CA LEU A 13 1.07 -9.83 23.90
C LEU A 13 0.07 -8.67 23.92
N GLU A 14 -0.59 -8.43 25.06
CA GLU A 14 -1.57 -7.36 25.26
C GLU A 14 -0.92 -5.95 25.18
N ARG A 15 0.38 -5.86 25.45
CA ARG A 15 1.14 -4.60 25.54
C ARG A 15 1.97 -4.30 24.29
N TYR A 16 1.61 -4.91 23.17
CA TYR A 16 2.17 -4.59 21.86
C TYR A 16 1.24 -3.66 21.08
N ARG A 17 1.84 -2.72 20.35
CA ARG A 17 1.15 -1.90 19.33
C ARG A 17 2.01 -1.86 18.07
N ASN A 18 1.53 -2.51 17.02
CA ASN A 18 2.16 -2.48 15.70
C ASN A 18 1.38 -1.50 14.84
N PHE A 19 1.93 -0.32 14.60
CA PHE A 19 1.23 0.69 13.83
C PHE A 19 2.12 1.38 12.81
N GLY A 20 1.50 1.86 11.73
CA GLY A 20 2.14 2.65 10.70
C GLY A 20 1.79 4.12 10.79
N ILE A 21 2.66 4.95 10.24
CA ILE A 21 2.40 6.37 10.06
C ILE A 21 2.25 6.63 8.56
N ALA A 22 1.07 7.09 8.16
CA ALA A 22 0.74 7.36 6.78
C ALA A 22 0.30 8.82 6.61
N ALA A 23 0.72 9.45 5.54
CA ALA A 23 0.40 10.84 5.24
C ALA A 23 0.50 11.12 3.74
N HIS A 24 -0.12 12.20 3.30
CA HIS A 24 0.22 12.83 2.03
C HIS A 24 1.65 13.40 2.06
N ILE A 25 2.25 13.63 0.89
CA ILE A 25 3.53 14.32 0.74
C ILE A 25 3.46 15.65 1.51
N ASP A 26 4.53 15.96 2.22
CA ASP A 26 4.59 17.15 3.09
C ASP A 26 3.55 17.23 4.22
N GLY A 27 2.80 16.17 4.52
CA GLY A 27 1.90 16.12 5.68
C GLY A 27 2.61 16.22 7.03
N GLY A 28 3.93 16.04 7.04
CA GLY A 28 4.77 16.06 8.23
C GLY A 28 4.92 14.70 8.90
N LYS A 29 4.83 13.63 8.10
CA LYS A 29 4.99 12.24 8.53
C LYS A 29 6.34 12.00 9.21
N THR A 30 7.45 12.21 8.50
CA THR A 30 8.81 12.02 9.01
C THR A 30 9.08 12.89 10.25
N THR A 31 8.56 14.12 10.27
CA THR A 31 8.63 14.97 11.46
C THR A 31 7.90 14.34 12.64
N LEU A 32 6.73 13.75 12.44
CA LEU A 32 5.99 13.05 13.50
C LEU A 32 6.75 11.81 13.96
N SER A 33 7.29 11.01 13.05
CA SER A 33 8.12 9.83 13.35
C SER A 33 9.32 10.21 14.23
N GLU A 34 10.07 11.24 13.88
CA GLU A 34 11.20 11.75 14.67
C GLU A 34 10.78 12.20 16.08
N ARG A 35 9.62 12.84 16.24
CA ARG A 35 9.09 13.22 17.57
C ARG A 35 8.70 12.00 18.39
N ILE A 36 8.08 11.01 17.79
CA ILE A 36 7.77 9.74 18.46
C ILE A 36 9.06 9.10 18.97
N LEU A 37 10.10 8.99 18.12
CA LEU A 37 11.39 8.43 18.52
C LEU A 37 12.08 9.23 19.63
N PHE A 38 11.95 10.55 19.62
CA PHE A 38 12.48 11.42 20.67
C PHE A 38 11.78 11.20 22.01
N TYR A 39 10.45 11.26 22.05
CA TYR A 39 9.69 11.12 23.30
C TYR A 39 9.75 9.69 23.87
N THR A 40 9.99 8.69 23.06
CA THR A 40 10.20 7.32 23.49
C THR A 40 11.67 7.03 23.89
N GLY A 41 12.54 8.06 23.83
CA GLY A 41 13.94 7.96 24.27
C GLY A 41 14.88 7.22 23.32
N MET A 42 14.44 6.90 22.11
CA MET A 42 15.26 6.22 21.10
C MET A 42 16.34 7.15 20.51
N ILE A 43 16.04 8.42 20.37
CA ILE A 43 16.99 9.43 19.93
C ILE A 43 17.09 10.55 20.98
N HIS A 44 18.30 11.08 21.14
CA HIS A 44 18.57 12.14 22.12
C HIS A 44 18.49 13.54 21.50
N LYS A 45 18.49 13.64 20.19
CA LYS A 45 18.40 14.88 19.44
C LYS A 45 17.44 14.70 18.27
N ILE A 46 16.54 15.64 18.11
CA ILE A 46 15.57 15.64 17.03
C ILE A 46 16.28 15.95 15.73
N GLY A 47 16.15 15.09 14.71
CA GLY A 47 16.56 15.35 13.34
C GLY A 47 15.50 16.15 12.60
N GLU A 48 15.92 17.22 11.90
CA GLU A 48 15.01 17.98 11.04
C GLU A 48 15.12 17.47 9.60
N VAL A 49 13.98 17.26 8.95
CA VAL A 49 13.90 16.74 7.57
C VAL A 49 14.62 17.69 6.59
N HIS A 50 14.46 19.00 6.78
CA HIS A 50 15.09 20.02 5.92
C HIS A 50 16.61 20.05 6.00
N ASP A 51 17.17 19.54 7.10
CA ASP A 51 18.63 19.45 7.29
C ASP A 51 19.19 18.08 6.86
N GLY A 52 18.35 17.18 6.35
CA GLY A 52 18.73 15.81 5.98
C GLY A 52 19.19 14.97 7.18
N ALA A 53 18.74 15.32 8.39
CA ALA A 53 19.20 14.73 9.66
C ALA A 53 18.17 13.76 10.27
N ALA A 54 17.08 13.43 9.57
CA ALA A 54 16.05 12.53 10.04
C ALA A 54 16.57 11.08 10.13
N THR A 55 16.30 10.42 11.25
CA THR A 55 16.79 9.05 11.51
C THR A 55 16.05 8.01 10.66
N THR A 56 14.77 8.25 10.36
CA THR A 56 13.93 7.35 9.57
C THR A 56 14.21 7.44 8.08
N ASP A 57 14.64 8.61 7.57
CA ASP A 57 15.04 8.82 6.18
C ASP A 57 16.57 8.60 6.06
N TRP A 58 17.00 7.35 6.06
CA TRP A 58 18.41 6.97 6.14
C TRP A 58 19.13 6.84 4.80
N MET A 59 18.38 6.76 3.68
CA MET A 59 18.96 6.76 2.34
C MET A 59 19.42 8.17 1.94
N GLU A 60 20.59 8.26 1.30
CA GLU A 60 21.08 9.55 0.75
C GLU A 60 20.04 10.23 -0.15
N GLN A 61 19.31 9.45 -0.95
CA GLN A 61 18.25 9.94 -1.84
C GLN A 61 17.03 10.48 -1.10
N GLU A 62 16.65 9.89 0.03
CA GLU A 62 15.60 10.40 0.90
C GLU A 62 15.98 11.75 1.48
N GLN A 63 17.20 11.85 1.99
CA GLN A 63 17.75 13.08 2.57
C GLN A 63 17.89 14.22 1.56
N GLU A 64 18.40 13.91 0.35
CA GLU A 64 18.57 14.90 -0.73
C GLU A 64 17.23 15.42 -1.26
N ARG A 65 16.20 14.55 -1.33
CA ARG A 65 14.88 14.87 -1.91
C ARG A 65 13.86 15.32 -0.88
N GLY A 66 14.12 15.07 0.41
CA GLY A 66 13.20 15.36 1.52
C GLY A 66 11.94 14.52 1.51
N ILE A 67 11.98 13.30 0.93
CA ILE A 67 10.85 12.38 0.84
C ILE A 67 11.26 10.99 1.32
N THR A 68 10.38 10.31 2.02
CA THR A 68 10.56 8.90 2.38
C THR A 68 10.31 8.02 1.14
N ILE A 69 11.26 7.16 0.81
CA ILE A 69 11.22 6.24 -0.34
C ILE A 69 10.92 4.82 0.15
N THR A 70 11.62 4.40 1.21
CA THR A 70 11.48 3.06 1.77
C THR A 70 10.87 3.12 3.16
N SER A 71 10.02 2.15 3.49
CA SER A 71 9.48 2.04 4.84
C SER A 71 10.59 1.69 5.85
N ALA A 72 10.66 2.45 6.94
CA ALA A 72 11.55 2.19 8.06
C ALA A 72 10.75 1.62 9.23
N ALA A 73 11.23 0.51 9.81
CA ALA A 73 10.63 -0.08 11.01
C ALA A 73 11.49 0.26 12.23
N VAL A 74 10.84 0.68 13.31
CA VAL A 74 11.52 0.99 14.58
C VAL A 74 10.73 0.41 15.73
N THR A 75 11.41 -0.32 16.62
CA THR A 75 10.83 -0.81 17.87
C THR A 75 11.24 0.10 19.01
N THR A 76 10.26 0.58 19.78
CA THR A 76 10.45 1.47 20.90
C THR A 76 9.48 1.15 22.04
N ASN A 77 9.52 1.90 23.15
CA ASN A 77 8.65 1.68 24.28
C ASN A 77 7.97 2.97 24.68
N TRP A 78 6.70 2.86 25.14
CA TRP A 78 5.95 3.96 25.70
C TRP A 78 5.31 3.57 27.01
N LYS A 79 5.41 4.44 28.01
CA LYS A 79 4.75 4.27 29.29
C LYS A 79 3.75 5.38 29.51
N GLN A 80 2.47 5.01 29.70
CA GLN A 80 1.47 5.98 30.11
C GLN A 80 1.72 6.42 31.54
N LEU A 81 2.12 7.67 31.72
CA LEU A 81 2.27 8.25 33.05
C LEU A 81 0.92 8.77 33.55
N PRO A 82 0.61 8.57 34.86
CA PRO A 82 -0.60 9.13 35.45
C PRO A 82 -0.60 10.67 35.31
N SER A 83 -1.77 11.22 35.10
CA SER A 83 -1.99 12.67 35.10
C SER A 83 -3.18 13.00 35.99
N GLU A 84 -3.02 13.94 36.91
CA GLU A 84 -4.08 14.27 37.83
C GLU A 84 -5.35 14.74 37.10
N GLY A 85 -6.47 14.08 37.36
CA GLY A 85 -7.76 14.36 36.76
C GLY A 85 -7.94 13.90 35.31
N CYS A 86 -7.01 13.14 34.74
CA CYS A 86 -7.16 12.49 33.44
C CYS A 86 -7.16 10.96 33.58
N CYS A 87 -8.22 10.32 33.16
CA CYS A 87 -8.26 8.87 33.03
C CYS A 87 -7.46 8.40 31.82
N LYS A 88 -6.65 7.37 32.02
CA LYS A 88 -5.97 6.61 30.96
C LYS A 88 -6.30 5.13 31.17
N LEU A 89 -6.45 4.38 30.09
CA LEU A 89 -6.85 2.96 30.20
C LEU A 89 -5.76 2.08 30.80
N PHE A 90 -4.49 2.45 30.63
CA PHE A 90 -3.35 1.58 30.97
C PHE A 90 -2.27 2.36 31.77
N GLU A 91 -2.68 3.09 32.80
CA GLU A 91 -1.78 3.88 33.61
C GLU A 91 -0.63 3.07 34.21
N ASN A 92 0.57 3.63 34.16
CA ASN A 92 1.82 3.01 34.63
C ASN A 92 2.28 1.76 33.89
N GLU A 93 1.56 1.33 32.86
CA GLU A 93 1.96 0.20 32.05
C GLU A 93 2.95 0.59 30.94
N ASN A 94 3.93 -0.29 30.67
CA ASN A 94 4.90 -0.08 29.61
C ASN A 94 4.51 -0.90 28.40
N PHE A 95 4.41 -0.24 27.24
CA PHE A 95 4.05 -0.83 25.96
C PHE A 95 5.24 -0.89 25.04
N GLN A 96 5.36 -1.99 24.28
CA GLN A 96 6.25 -2.06 23.14
C GLN A 96 5.52 -1.54 21.90
N LEU A 97 6.12 -0.55 21.25
CA LEU A 97 5.61 0.07 20.04
C LEU A 97 6.50 -0.33 18.86
N ASN A 98 5.94 -0.98 17.86
CA ASN A 98 6.58 -1.21 16.58
C ASN A 98 5.99 -0.20 15.59
N VAL A 99 6.79 0.77 15.21
CA VAL A 99 6.39 1.88 14.32
C VAL A 99 6.95 1.62 12.94
N ILE A 100 6.11 1.64 11.93
CA ILE A 100 6.54 1.58 10.52
C ILE A 100 6.25 2.95 9.87
N ASP A 101 7.31 3.63 9.48
CA ASP A 101 7.21 4.86 8.69
C ASP A 101 7.00 4.50 7.21
N THR A 102 5.84 4.85 6.63
CA THR A 102 5.50 4.48 5.26
C THR A 102 5.77 5.63 4.28
N PRO A 103 6.16 5.39 3.02
CA PRO A 103 6.26 6.45 2.03
C PRO A 103 4.93 7.19 1.82
N GLY A 104 5.02 8.49 1.52
CA GLY A 104 3.84 9.32 1.21
C GLY A 104 3.59 9.51 -0.29
N HIS A 105 4.51 9.06 -1.17
CA HIS A 105 4.41 9.26 -2.61
C HIS A 105 3.78 8.07 -3.32
N VAL A 106 2.89 8.33 -4.29
CA VAL A 106 2.16 7.29 -5.03
C VAL A 106 3.06 6.34 -5.82
N ASP A 107 4.23 6.80 -6.28
CA ASP A 107 5.20 5.95 -6.98
C ASP A 107 5.74 4.81 -6.10
N PHE A 108 5.55 4.91 -4.77
CA PHE A 108 5.96 3.90 -3.79
C PHE A 108 4.78 3.14 -3.18
N THR A 109 3.69 2.99 -3.92
CA THR A 109 2.48 2.29 -3.48
C THR A 109 2.77 0.87 -2.97
N ALA A 110 3.77 0.18 -3.54
CA ALA A 110 4.19 -1.15 -3.08
C ALA A 110 4.70 -1.14 -1.63
N GLU A 111 5.46 -0.10 -1.23
CA GLU A 111 5.93 0.05 0.15
C GLU A 111 4.77 0.27 1.11
N VAL A 112 3.77 1.05 0.70
CA VAL A 112 2.55 1.29 1.49
C VAL A 112 1.74 0.00 1.63
N GLU A 113 1.50 -0.72 0.53
CA GLU A 113 0.74 -1.98 0.52
C GLU A 113 1.39 -3.04 1.44
N ARG A 114 2.70 -3.26 1.31
CA ARG A 114 3.39 -4.25 2.15
C ARG A 114 3.47 -3.84 3.62
N SER A 115 3.54 -2.55 3.91
CA SER A 115 3.49 -2.05 5.28
C SER A 115 2.10 -2.24 5.89
N LEU A 116 1.04 -1.82 5.21
CA LEU A 116 -0.34 -1.98 5.69
C LEU A 116 -0.73 -3.44 5.91
N ARG A 117 -0.15 -4.38 5.13
CA ARG A 117 -0.41 -5.81 5.29
C ARG A 117 0.08 -6.38 6.62
N VAL A 118 1.10 -5.76 7.22
CA VAL A 118 1.73 -6.21 8.47
C VAL A 118 1.42 -5.32 9.67
N LEU A 119 0.56 -4.32 9.52
CA LEU A 119 0.17 -3.41 10.58
C LEU A 119 -1.13 -3.85 11.27
N ASP A 120 -1.22 -3.58 12.55
CA ASP A 120 -2.42 -3.79 13.36
C ASP A 120 -3.22 -2.50 13.52
N GLY A 121 -2.57 -1.34 13.34
CA GLY A 121 -3.19 -0.03 13.40
C GLY A 121 -2.42 1.00 12.59
N ALA A 122 -2.96 2.21 12.43
CA ALA A 122 -2.31 3.29 11.72
C ALA A 122 -2.60 4.67 12.34
N ILE A 123 -1.63 5.57 12.22
CA ILE A 123 -1.83 7.01 12.37
C ILE A 123 -1.88 7.62 10.98
N VAL A 124 -3.02 8.22 10.61
CA VAL A 124 -3.16 8.94 9.35
C VAL A 124 -3.01 10.44 9.62
N VAL A 125 -1.96 11.03 9.05
CA VAL A 125 -1.61 12.43 9.30
C VAL A 125 -2.20 13.32 8.21
N PHE A 126 -2.92 14.34 8.63
CA PHE A 126 -3.52 15.36 7.77
C PHE A 126 -2.83 16.71 7.97
N CYS A 127 -2.73 17.50 6.92
CA CYS A 127 -2.27 18.88 7.03
C CYS A 127 -3.42 19.78 7.48
N GLY A 128 -3.24 20.56 8.56
CA GLY A 128 -4.24 21.48 9.08
C GLY A 128 -4.67 22.58 8.11
N VAL A 129 -3.83 22.88 7.11
CA VAL A 129 -4.13 23.86 6.05
C VAL A 129 -4.79 23.19 4.84
N ALA A 130 -4.21 22.08 4.35
CA ALA A 130 -4.65 21.46 3.10
C ALA A 130 -5.81 20.46 3.24
N GLY A 131 -6.09 19.98 4.46
CA GLY A 131 -7.17 19.01 4.71
C GLY A 131 -6.94 17.64 4.07
N VAL A 132 -8.02 17.05 3.56
CA VAL A 132 -7.99 15.76 2.85
C VAL A 132 -7.55 15.96 1.40
N GLN A 133 -6.44 15.33 1.03
CA GLN A 133 -5.83 15.36 -0.30
C GLN A 133 -5.97 14.00 -1.00
N PRO A 134 -5.84 13.89 -2.33
CA PRO A 134 -6.07 12.66 -3.10
C PRO A 134 -5.23 11.48 -2.63
N GLN A 135 -3.94 11.70 -2.35
CA GLN A 135 -3.07 10.63 -1.84
C GLN A 135 -3.56 10.08 -0.50
N THR A 136 -4.10 10.96 0.36
CA THR A 136 -4.71 10.53 1.62
C THR A 136 -5.91 9.62 1.36
N GLN A 137 -6.72 9.91 0.33
CA GLN A 137 -7.85 9.05 -0.05
C GLN A 137 -7.37 7.67 -0.51
N THR A 138 -6.27 7.60 -1.26
CA THR A 138 -5.68 6.33 -1.71
C THR A 138 -5.19 5.50 -0.53
N VAL A 139 -4.39 6.09 0.36
CA VAL A 139 -3.94 5.41 1.59
C VAL A 139 -5.11 4.99 2.48
N TRP A 140 -6.15 5.83 2.57
CA TRP A 140 -7.37 5.53 3.31
C TRP A 140 -8.10 4.31 2.76
N ARG A 141 -8.25 4.22 1.43
CA ARG A 141 -8.84 3.04 0.76
C ARG A 141 -8.02 1.78 0.98
N GLN A 142 -6.70 1.87 0.89
CA GLN A 142 -5.78 0.75 1.16
C GLN A 142 -5.89 0.28 2.62
N ALA A 143 -5.87 1.20 3.59
CA ALA A 143 -6.07 0.86 5.00
C ALA A 143 -7.44 0.21 5.25
N THR A 144 -8.49 0.64 4.54
CA THR A 144 -9.83 0.02 4.60
C THR A 144 -9.84 -1.38 4.00
N LYS A 145 -9.17 -1.59 2.87
CA LYS A 145 -9.01 -2.90 2.22
C LYS A 145 -8.40 -3.94 3.17
N TYR A 146 -7.35 -3.54 3.91
CA TYR A 146 -6.70 -4.42 4.90
C TYR A 146 -7.39 -4.42 6.27
N ASN A 147 -8.48 -3.67 6.42
CA ASN A 147 -9.23 -3.52 7.68
C ASN A 147 -8.35 -3.04 8.84
N VAL A 148 -7.47 -2.06 8.58
CA VAL A 148 -6.55 -1.48 9.57
C VAL A 148 -7.26 -0.38 10.37
N PRO A 149 -7.45 -0.53 11.70
CA PRO A 149 -7.93 0.51 12.59
C PRO A 149 -7.01 1.73 12.56
N ARG A 150 -7.58 2.93 12.69
CA ARG A 150 -6.78 4.14 12.51
C ARG A 150 -7.17 5.27 13.44
N ILE A 151 -6.17 6.08 13.80
CA ILE A 151 -6.32 7.38 14.47
C ILE A 151 -5.90 8.45 13.47
N CYS A 152 -6.63 9.55 13.39
CA CYS A 152 -6.25 10.70 12.57
C CYS A 152 -5.50 11.72 13.40
N PHE A 153 -4.42 12.27 12.84
CA PHE A 153 -3.68 13.38 13.45
C PHE A 153 -3.65 14.58 12.51
N VAL A 154 -4.33 15.65 12.91
CA VAL A 154 -4.32 16.93 12.17
C VAL A 154 -3.08 17.70 12.60
N ASN A 155 -2.06 17.65 11.77
CA ASN A 155 -0.74 18.21 11.97
C ASN A 155 -0.63 19.64 11.38
N LYS A 156 0.45 20.33 11.70
CA LYS A 156 0.75 21.69 11.20
C LYS A 156 -0.28 22.74 11.63
N MET A 157 -0.86 22.58 12.81
CA MET A 157 -1.78 23.57 13.38
C MET A 157 -1.09 24.91 13.72
N ASP A 158 0.23 24.96 13.64
CA ASP A 158 1.08 26.15 13.77
C ASP A 158 1.19 26.98 12.49
N ARG A 159 0.69 26.50 11.35
CA ARG A 159 0.78 27.22 10.08
C ARG A 159 -0.37 28.18 9.86
N VAL A 160 -0.08 29.27 9.13
CA VAL A 160 -1.09 30.27 8.74
C VAL A 160 -2.19 29.61 7.91
N GLY A 161 -3.45 29.84 8.27
CA GLY A 161 -4.62 29.26 7.63
C GLY A 161 -4.99 27.86 8.12
N ALA A 162 -4.32 27.31 9.13
CA ALA A 162 -4.66 26.01 9.69
C ALA A 162 -6.03 26.06 10.41
N ASN A 163 -6.91 25.13 10.07
CA ASN A 163 -8.25 25.03 10.64
C ASN A 163 -8.63 23.57 10.94
N PHE A 164 -8.71 23.23 12.20
CA PHE A 164 -9.03 21.88 12.66
C PHE A 164 -10.43 21.42 12.25
N ASP A 165 -11.43 22.31 12.39
CA ASP A 165 -12.84 21.98 12.15
C ASP A 165 -13.11 21.74 10.64
N ASN A 166 -12.42 22.47 9.75
CA ASN A 166 -12.48 22.23 8.33
C ASN A 166 -11.91 20.85 7.95
N VAL A 167 -10.77 20.45 8.55
CA VAL A 167 -10.17 19.13 8.30
C VAL A 167 -11.06 18.02 8.83
N LEU A 168 -11.66 18.19 10.03
CA LEU A 168 -12.63 17.25 10.57
C LEU A 168 -13.83 17.06 9.62
N ASN A 169 -14.36 18.15 9.10
CA ASN A 169 -15.45 18.09 8.13
C ASN A 169 -15.04 17.41 6.82
N ASP A 170 -13.85 17.68 6.31
CA ASP A 170 -13.28 17.00 5.14
C ASP A 170 -13.16 15.48 5.35
N ILE A 171 -12.68 15.04 6.52
CA ILE A 171 -12.58 13.62 6.86
C ILE A 171 -13.98 12.97 6.86
N ARG A 172 -14.98 13.63 7.41
CA ARG A 172 -16.35 13.15 7.43
C ARG A 172 -16.99 13.09 6.04
N THR A 173 -16.78 14.11 5.23
CA THR A 173 -17.48 14.25 3.93
C THR A 173 -16.74 13.59 2.78
N LYS A 174 -15.42 13.77 2.68
CA LYS A 174 -14.62 13.24 1.55
C LYS A 174 -14.20 11.78 1.74
N LEU A 175 -14.00 11.34 3.00
CA LEU A 175 -13.63 9.95 3.31
C LEU A 175 -14.81 9.12 3.80
N GLY A 176 -15.96 9.75 4.07
CA GLY A 176 -17.15 9.07 4.59
C GLY A 176 -16.94 8.46 5.99
N ALA A 177 -15.99 9.00 6.77
CA ALA A 177 -15.60 8.42 8.03
C ALA A 177 -16.55 8.84 9.17
N ASN A 178 -16.99 7.88 10.00
CA ASN A 178 -17.59 8.18 11.29
C ASN A 178 -16.47 8.57 12.25
N ALA A 179 -16.25 9.88 12.43
CA ALA A 179 -15.09 10.41 13.13
C ALA A 179 -15.45 11.56 14.08
N ALA A 180 -14.81 11.59 15.25
CA ALA A 180 -14.95 12.69 16.19
C ALA A 180 -13.62 13.04 16.87
N PRO A 181 -13.45 14.29 17.34
CA PRO A 181 -12.25 14.70 18.01
C PRO A 181 -12.16 14.12 19.43
N ILE A 182 -10.97 13.58 19.76
CA ILE A 182 -10.58 13.20 21.13
C ILE A 182 -9.64 14.25 21.73
N LEU A 183 -8.86 14.94 20.88
CA LEU A 183 -7.93 16.00 21.28
C LEU A 183 -8.08 17.18 20.31
N ILE A 184 -8.56 18.31 20.79
CA ILE A 184 -8.78 19.52 19.98
C ILE A 184 -7.68 20.54 20.29
N PRO A 185 -7.00 21.12 19.30
CA PRO A 185 -5.99 22.16 19.53
C PRO A 185 -6.60 23.40 20.22
N ILE A 186 -5.86 23.95 21.18
CA ILE A 186 -6.16 25.26 21.81
C ILE A 186 -5.31 26.30 21.11
N GLY A 187 -5.97 27.19 20.37
CA GLY A 187 -5.31 28.14 19.48
C GLY A 187 -4.90 27.52 18.14
N SER A 188 -4.43 28.35 17.24
CA SER A 188 -3.89 27.99 15.94
C SER A 188 -2.76 28.95 15.59
N GLU A 189 -1.94 28.61 14.60
CA GLU A 189 -0.80 29.42 14.17
C GLU A 189 0.16 29.70 15.34
N ASP A 190 0.54 30.97 15.57
CA ASP A 190 1.40 31.36 16.67
C ASP A 190 0.72 31.28 18.05
N SER A 191 -0.62 31.24 18.09
CA SER A 191 -1.38 31.10 19.34
C SER A 191 -1.58 29.65 19.79
N LEU A 192 -1.10 28.66 19.05
CA LEU A 192 -1.18 27.25 19.42
C LEU A 192 -0.37 27.00 20.70
N HIS A 193 -1.05 26.68 21.83
CA HIS A 193 -0.38 26.46 23.12
C HIS A 193 -0.86 25.25 23.90
N GLY A 194 -1.92 24.55 23.44
CA GLY A 194 -2.46 23.42 24.17
C GLY A 194 -3.40 22.55 23.37
N GLN A 195 -4.06 21.63 24.08
CA GLN A 195 -5.11 20.77 23.57
C GLN A 195 -6.24 20.62 24.60
N ILE A 196 -7.48 20.51 24.14
CA ILE A 196 -8.61 20.06 24.94
C ILE A 196 -8.63 18.52 24.87
N ASP A 197 -8.54 17.84 25.99
CA ASP A 197 -8.88 16.43 26.13
C ASP A 197 -10.42 16.34 26.25
N VAL A 198 -11.05 15.89 25.18
CA VAL A 198 -12.51 15.87 25.08
C VAL A 198 -13.13 14.86 26.04
N VAL A 199 -12.50 13.69 26.20
CA VAL A 199 -13.02 12.63 27.07
C VAL A 199 -12.93 13.02 28.56
N ASN A 200 -11.78 13.56 28.96
CA ASN A 200 -11.54 13.94 30.36
C ASN A 200 -12.03 15.36 30.70
N GLN A 201 -12.46 16.14 29.70
CA GLN A 201 -12.87 17.54 29.87
C GLN A 201 -11.81 18.41 30.60
N LYS A 202 -10.55 18.26 30.18
CA LYS A 202 -9.36 18.94 30.69
C LYS A 202 -8.61 19.69 29.62
N ALA A 203 -7.81 20.65 29.98
CA ALA A 203 -6.88 21.35 29.12
C ALA A 203 -5.45 20.82 29.34
N ILE A 204 -4.77 20.44 28.29
CA ILE A 204 -3.34 20.12 28.30
C ILE A 204 -2.61 21.35 27.77
N ILE A 205 -1.84 22.01 28.61
CA ILE A 205 -1.15 23.27 28.28
C ILE A 205 0.36 23.03 28.24
N TYR A 206 0.99 23.40 27.15
CA TYR A 206 2.45 23.27 26.95
C TYR A 206 3.16 24.54 27.42
N ALA A 207 4.28 24.38 28.13
CA ALA A 207 5.05 25.50 28.65
C ALA A 207 5.71 26.30 27.51
N ASP A 208 5.53 27.61 27.49
CA ASP A 208 6.04 28.49 26.43
C ASP A 208 7.56 28.54 26.35
N ASN A 209 8.26 28.30 27.44
CA ASN A 209 9.72 28.29 27.54
C ASN A 209 10.34 26.94 27.17
N ASP A 210 9.54 25.90 27.02
CA ASP A 210 10.02 24.55 26.62
C ASP A 210 9.81 24.32 25.11
N ARG A 211 10.85 24.60 24.32
CA ARG A 211 10.82 24.36 22.87
C ARG A 211 10.72 22.87 22.51
N MET A 212 11.08 21.98 23.43
CA MET A 212 11.02 20.53 23.22
C MET A 212 9.63 19.94 23.53
N GLY A 213 8.71 20.73 24.11
CA GLY A 213 7.36 20.28 24.46
C GLY A 213 7.31 19.15 25.48
N SER A 214 8.40 18.97 26.26
CA SER A 214 8.50 17.89 27.26
C SER A 214 7.72 18.22 28.53
N THR A 215 7.50 19.50 28.77
CA THR A 215 6.82 20.01 29.95
C THR A 215 5.42 20.52 29.59
N TYR A 216 4.41 19.89 30.14
CA TYR A 216 3.02 20.32 30.04
C TYR A 216 2.30 20.14 31.36
N THR A 217 1.23 20.90 31.57
CA THR A 217 0.33 20.79 32.70
C THR A 217 -1.05 20.34 32.23
N VAL A 218 -1.75 19.64 33.10
CA VAL A 218 -3.16 19.30 32.90
C VAL A 218 -3.98 20.16 33.85
N GLU A 219 -4.89 20.94 33.29
CA GLU A 219 -5.62 21.96 34.02
C GLU A 219 -7.14 21.87 33.78
N GLU A 220 -7.92 22.54 34.59
CA GLU A 220 -9.35 22.70 34.34
C GLU A 220 -9.56 23.54 33.06
N LEU A 221 -10.60 23.21 32.30
CA LEU A 221 -10.93 23.95 31.09
C LEU A 221 -11.23 25.43 31.44
N PRO A 222 -10.58 26.37 30.74
CA PRO A 222 -10.96 27.79 30.78
C PRO A 222 -12.45 27.96 30.44
N ALA A 223 -13.10 28.94 31.07
CA ALA A 223 -14.55 29.17 30.92
C ALA A 223 -14.98 29.30 29.45
N GLU A 224 -14.14 29.94 28.63
CA GLU A 224 -14.36 30.16 27.20
C GLU A 224 -14.28 28.89 26.34
N LEU A 225 -13.65 27.81 26.82
CA LEU A 225 -13.51 26.54 26.10
C LEU A 225 -14.50 25.46 26.58
N LYS A 226 -15.23 25.70 27.68
CA LYS A 226 -16.14 24.71 28.26
C LYS A 226 -17.28 24.32 27.30
N ASP A 227 -17.89 25.31 26.67
CA ASP A 227 -19.00 25.06 25.75
C ASP A 227 -18.52 24.23 24.51
N LYS A 228 -17.37 24.59 23.92
CA LYS A 228 -16.76 23.85 22.82
C LYS A 228 -16.41 22.42 23.22
N ALA A 229 -15.86 22.23 24.42
CA ALA A 229 -15.49 20.91 24.90
C ALA A 229 -16.72 20.03 25.19
N ALA A 230 -17.78 20.61 25.74
CA ALA A 230 -19.04 19.92 26.01
C ALA A 230 -19.75 19.51 24.71
N GLU A 231 -19.81 20.40 23.72
CA GLU A 231 -20.37 20.10 22.39
C GLU A 231 -19.58 18.96 21.70
N ALA A 232 -18.25 19.01 21.75
CA ALA A 232 -17.39 17.97 21.20
C ALA A 232 -17.57 16.62 21.92
N LEU A 233 -17.79 16.61 23.25
CA LEU A 233 -18.06 15.40 24.02
C LEU A 233 -19.40 14.77 23.61
N GLU A 234 -20.44 15.59 23.40
CA GLU A 234 -21.75 15.09 22.96
C GLU A 234 -21.70 14.54 21.53
N ASP A 235 -21.02 15.22 20.59
CA ASP A 235 -20.78 14.70 19.23
C ASP A 235 -20.00 13.37 19.28
N LEU A 236 -18.99 13.26 20.14
CA LEU A 236 -18.21 12.03 20.34
C LEU A 236 -19.08 10.87 20.85
N LYS A 237 -19.85 11.11 21.93
CA LYS A 237 -20.75 10.09 22.50
C LYS A 237 -21.80 9.62 21.50
N SER A 238 -22.47 10.57 20.83
CA SER A 238 -23.47 10.24 19.81
C SER A 238 -22.92 9.35 18.71
N ARG A 239 -21.73 9.71 18.15
CA ARG A 239 -21.12 8.97 17.05
C ARG A 239 -20.59 7.60 17.46
N VAL A 240 -20.13 7.42 18.68
CA VAL A 240 -19.71 6.11 19.17
C VAL A 240 -20.95 5.25 19.47
N ALA A 241 -22.02 5.84 20.06
CA ALA A 241 -23.28 5.16 20.30
C ALA A 241 -23.95 4.67 19.00
N ASP A 242 -23.77 5.35 17.87
CA ASP A 242 -24.30 4.90 16.59
C ASP A 242 -23.70 3.56 16.12
N VAL A 243 -22.58 3.10 16.70
CA VAL A 243 -21.83 1.92 16.24
C VAL A 243 -21.41 0.94 17.35
N ASP A 244 -21.65 1.28 18.60
CA ASP A 244 -21.36 0.47 19.79
C ASP A 244 -22.64 0.28 20.61
N ASP A 245 -23.14 -0.96 20.69
CA ASP A 245 -24.43 -1.27 21.30
C ASP A 245 -24.44 -1.00 22.83
N GLU A 246 -23.30 -1.19 23.53
CA GLU A 246 -23.20 -0.97 24.98
C GLU A 246 -23.33 0.51 25.32
N LEU A 247 -22.60 1.36 24.56
CA LEU A 247 -22.71 2.82 24.71
C LEU A 247 -24.09 3.34 24.29
N ALA A 248 -24.68 2.77 23.22
CA ALA A 248 -26.01 3.16 22.74
C ALA A 248 -27.07 3.00 23.82
N GLU A 249 -27.02 1.89 24.57
CA GLU A 249 -27.96 1.64 25.67
C GLU A 249 -27.86 2.71 26.77
N LEU A 250 -26.63 3.01 27.24
CA LEU A 250 -26.38 4.05 28.25
C LEU A 250 -26.77 5.43 27.75
N TYR A 251 -26.44 5.74 26.50
CA TYR A 251 -26.73 7.06 25.91
C TYR A 251 -28.24 7.32 25.73
N LEU A 252 -29.00 6.30 25.29
CA LEU A 252 -30.45 6.40 25.11
C LEU A 252 -31.21 6.45 26.45
N MET A 253 -30.66 5.85 27.51
CA MET A 253 -31.24 5.89 28.84
C MET A 253 -30.85 7.17 29.61
N GLU A 254 -30.07 8.07 28.98
CA GLU A 254 -29.53 9.30 29.65
C GLU A 254 -28.73 9.00 30.93
N GLU A 255 -28.13 7.79 31.01
CA GLU A 255 -27.27 7.43 32.13
C GLU A 255 -25.91 8.16 32.07
N PRO A 256 -25.32 8.48 33.22
CA PRO A 256 -24.03 9.16 33.26
C PRO A 256 -22.93 8.20 32.73
N ILE A 257 -22.27 8.61 31.65
CA ILE A 257 -21.15 7.87 31.05
C ILE A 257 -19.85 8.46 31.58
N ASP A 258 -19.10 7.70 32.35
CA ASP A 258 -17.79 8.11 32.86
C ASP A 258 -16.67 7.99 31.82
N ALA A 259 -15.53 8.63 32.10
CA ALA A 259 -14.40 8.64 31.15
C ALA A 259 -13.80 7.25 30.88
N PRO A 260 -13.64 6.33 31.88
CA PRO A 260 -13.16 4.98 31.62
C PRO A 260 -14.07 4.20 30.68
N THR A 261 -15.39 4.21 30.91
CA THR A 261 -16.39 3.55 30.08
C THR A 261 -16.34 4.10 28.66
N LEU A 262 -16.41 5.43 28.49
CA LEU A 262 -16.35 6.06 27.17
C LEU A 262 -15.07 5.69 26.42
N LYS A 263 -13.91 5.65 27.08
CA LYS A 263 -12.65 5.23 26.44
C LYS A 263 -12.66 3.77 26.00
N ALA A 264 -13.25 2.88 26.79
CA ALA A 264 -13.38 1.47 26.42
C ALA A 264 -14.29 1.30 25.17
N ASP A 265 -15.38 2.08 25.10
CA ASP A 265 -16.33 2.04 23.98
C ASP A 265 -15.68 2.65 22.71
N ILE A 266 -14.98 3.77 22.82
CA ILE A 266 -14.19 4.34 21.72
C ILE A 266 -13.18 3.31 21.20
N ARG A 267 -12.48 2.60 22.11
CA ARG A 267 -11.53 1.56 21.75
C ARG A 267 -12.20 0.44 20.95
N ARG A 268 -13.32 -0.13 21.44
CA ARG A 268 -14.06 -1.19 20.74
C ARG A 268 -14.50 -0.73 19.34
N ALA A 269 -15.09 0.45 19.24
CA ALA A 269 -15.55 1.01 17.97
C ALA A 269 -14.40 1.28 17.00
N CYS A 270 -13.23 1.74 17.49
CA CYS A 270 -12.03 1.97 16.70
C CYS A 270 -11.44 0.66 16.19
N ILE A 271 -11.27 -0.35 17.05
CA ILE A 271 -10.73 -1.68 16.68
C ILE A 271 -11.65 -2.36 15.67
N ALA A 272 -12.96 -2.22 15.81
CA ALA A 272 -13.95 -2.69 14.85
C ALA A 272 -13.94 -1.91 13.52
N ASN A 273 -13.10 -0.86 13.39
CA ASN A 273 -13.02 0.02 12.23
C ASN A 273 -14.33 0.74 11.88
N LYS A 274 -15.19 0.93 12.86
CA LYS A 274 -16.49 1.62 12.75
C LYS A 274 -16.45 3.08 13.17
N PHE A 275 -15.43 3.46 13.93
CA PHE A 275 -15.20 4.81 14.42
C PHE A 275 -13.72 5.22 14.31
N VAL A 276 -13.46 6.51 14.11
CA VAL A 276 -12.11 7.04 13.92
C VAL A 276 -11.85 8.20 14.88
N PRO A 277 -11.01 8.03 15.90
CA PRO A 277 -10.59 9.11 16.80
C PRO A 277 -9.72 10.14 16.07
N ILE A 278 -9.92 11.43 16.33
CA ILE A 278 -9.14 12.51 15.74
C ILE A 278 -8.44 13.32 16.83
N ALA A 279 -7.13 13.52 16.65
CA ALA A 279 -6.30 14.38 17.46
C ALA A 279 -5.69 15.50 16.61
N GLY A 280 -5.50 16.69 17.20
CA GLY A 280 -4.86 17.80 16.51
C GLY A 280 -3.64 18.33 17.24
N GLY A 281 -2.63 18.83 16.49
CA GLY A 281 -1.41 19.38 17.08
C GLY A 281 -0.40 19.88 16.04
N SER A 282 0.84 20.02 16.46
CA SER A 282 1.96 20.37 15.59
C SER A 282 3.20 19.55 15.95
N ALA A 283 3.60 18.67 15.06
CA ALA A 283 4.84 17.90 15.22
C ALA A 283 6.06 18.84 15.21
N PHE A 284 6.05 19.86 14.37
CA PHE A 284 7.15 20.83 14.28
C PHE A 284 7.32 21.66 15.59
N LYS A 285 6.23 22.08 16.19
CA LYS A 285 6.24 22.81 17.46
C LYS A 285 6.26 21.90 18.69
N ASN A 286 6.36 20.58 18.52
CA ASN A 286 6.40 19.60 19.61
C ASN A 286 5.16 19.62 20.50
N LYS A 287 3.97 19.90 19.94
CA LYS A 287 2.72 20.01 20.69
C LYS A 287 1.74 18.93 20.25
N GLY A 288 1.23 18.16 21.21
CA GLY A 288 0.21 17.12 20.98
C GLY A 288 0.73 15.71 20.77
N ILE A 289 2.04 15.45 20.81
CA ILE A 289 2.61 14.16 20.45
C ILE A 289 2.49 13.13 21.58
N GLN A 290 2.74 13.54 22.85
CA GLN A 290 2.62 12.64 24.00
C GLN A 290 1.16 12.17 24.17
N ALA A 291 0.21 13.10 24.03
CA ALA A 291 -1.22 12.78 24.10
C ALA A 291 -1.65 11.86 22.92
N LEU A 292 -1.05 12.02 21.73
CA LEU A 292 -1.25 11.12 20.62
C LEU A 292 -0.69 9.71 20.91
N LEU A 293 0.49 9.60 21.54
CA LEU A 293 1.04 8.31 21.94
C LEU A 293 0.18 7.61 23.01
N ASP A 294 -0.39 8.38 23.96
CA ASP A 294 -1.37 7.84 24.88
C ASP A 294 -2.62 7.35 24.16
N ALA A 295 -3.11 8.07 23.14
CA ALA A 295 -4.24 7.66 22.31
C ALA A 295 -3.93 6.40 21.48
N VAL A 296 -2.71 6.23 20.99
CA VAL A 296 -2.27 4.99 20.32
C VAL A 296 -2.37 3.78 21.25
N VAL A 297 -1.94 3.93 22.50
CA VAL A 297 -2.04 2.87 23.51
C VAL A 297 -3.50 2.60 23.89
N ASP A 298 -4.30 3.66 24.09
CA ASP A 298 -5.69 3.56 24.51
C ASP A 298 -6.60 2.97 23.41
N TYR A 299 -6.42 3.34 22.12
CA TYR A 299 -7.43 3.07 21.09
C TYR A 299 -6.99 2.12 19.97
N LEU A 300 -5.69 1.94 19.70
CA LEU A 300 -5.26 0.94 18.72
C LEU A 300 -5.19 -0.47 19.34
N PRO A 301 -5.42 -1.53 18.53
CA PRO A 301 -5.47 -2.89 19.03
C PRO A 301 -4.12 -3.39 19.55
N SER A 302 -4.17 -4.27 20.53
CA SER A 302 -3.08 -5.19 20.87
C SER A 302 -2.99 -6.32 19.85
N LEU A 303 -1.97 -7.17 19.97
CA LEU A 303 -1.85 -8.36 19.11
C LEU A 303 -3.04 -9.32 19.26
N LEU A 304 -3.65 -9.36 20.45
CA LEU A 304 -4.79 -10.24 20.74
C LEU A 304 -6.12 -9.70 20.20
N GLU A 305 -6.23 -8.40 20.02
CA GLU A 305 -7.45 -7.73 19.52
C GLU A 305 -7.35 -7.40 18.02
N ALA A 306 -6.14 -7.45 17.46
CA ALA A 306 -5.92 -7.24 16.03
C ALA A 306 -6.64 -8.29 15.20
N LYS A 307 -6.94 -7.94 13.94
CA LYS A 307 -7.51 -8.90 12.99
C LYS A 307 -6.64 -10.15 12.94
N ALA A 308 -7.21 -11.28 13.29
CA ALA A 308 -6.51 -12.56 13.26
C ALA A 308 -6.00 -12.87 11.83
N ALA A 309 -4.78 -13.38 11.74
CA ALA A 309 -4.20 -13.77 10.46
C ALA A 309 -4.89 -15.04 9.94
N VAL A 310 -5.26 -15.02 8.67
CA VAL A 310 -5.84 -16.19 7.99
C VAL A 310 -4.77 -16.81 7.10
N VAL A 311 -4.65 -18.12 7.15
CA VAL A 311 -3.82 -18.92 6.28
C VAL A 311 -4.65 -19.80 5.39
N THR A 312 -4.22 -19.99 4.16
CA THR A 312 -4.90 -20.78 3.13
C THR A 312 -4.04 -21.99 2.77
N SER A 313 -4.66 -23.17 2.71
CA SER A 313 -3.97 -24.41 2.33
C SER A 313 -3.33 -24.30 0.95
N THR A 314 -2.17 -24.90 0.78
CA THR A 314 -1.51 -25.05 -0.54
C THR A 314 -2.08 -26.22 -1.34
N VAL A 315 -2.95 -27.02 -0.74
CA VAL A 315 -3.62 -28.18 -1.34
C VAL A 315 -5.09 -27.87 -1.56
N SER A 316 -5.56 -28.05 -2.81
CA SER A 316 -6.96 -27.84 -3.16
C SER A 316 -7.87 -28.94 -2.56
N ASN A 317 -9.01 -28.54 -1.99
CA ASN A 317 -10.05 -29.44 -1.51
C ASN A 317 -11.00 -29.93 -2.62
N GLY A 318 -10.81 -29.46 -3.86
CA GLY A 318 -11.68 -29.76 -5.00
C GLY A 318 -12.26 -28.49 -5.62
N LEU A 319 -13.26 -28.67 -6.48
CA LEU A 319 -13.91 -27.57 -7.19
C LEU A 319 -15.26 -27.23 -6.52
N ASP A 320 -15.61 -25.97 -6.48
CA ASP A 320 -16.93 -25.49 -6.07
C ASP A 320 -17.99 -25.72 -7.17
N GLU A 321 -19.23 -25.31 -6.91
CA GLU A 321 -20.36 -25.44 -7.84
C GLU A 321 -20.16 -24.67 -9.16
N ASN A 322 -19.26 -23.68 -9.17
CA ASN A 322 -18.91 -22.85 -10.33
C ASN A 322 -17.64 -23.33 -11.07
N GLY A 323 -16.97 -24.38 -10.56
CA GLY A 323 -15.76 -24.95 -11.16
C GLY A 323 -14.46 -24.27 -10.70
N TYR A 324 -14.47 -23.48 -9.64
CA TYR A 324 -13.27 -22.87 -9.04
C TYR A 324 -12.68 -23.79 -7.96
N GLU A 325 -11.34 -23.83 -7.90
CA GLU A 325 -10.65 -24.55 -6.82
C GLU A 325 -10.94 -23.93 -5.46
N THR A 326 -11.27 -24.79 -4.49
CA THR A 326 -11.49 -24.39 -3.10
C THR A 326 -10.33 -24.83 -2.23
N PHE A 327 -10.01 -24.00 -1.23
CA PHE A 327 -8.91 -24.26 -0.32
C PHE A 327 -9.38 -24.12 1.13
N GLU A 328 -8.85 -24.95 2.00
CA GLU A 328 -9.08 -24.83 3.43
C GLU A 328 -8.41 -23.57 3.97
N THR A 329 -9.11 -22.86 4.84
CA THR A 329 -8.57 -21.70 5.54
C THR A 329 -8.55 -21.96 7.04
N LYS A 330 -7.50 -21.45 7.72
CA LYS A 330 -7.37 -21.49 9.18
C LYS A 330 -7.04 -20.11 9.71
N VAL A 331 -7.53 -19.84 10.92
CA VAL A 331 -7.19 -18.64 11.67
C VAL A 331 -5.99 -18.94 12.55
N LEU A 332 -4.98 -18.05 12.53
CA LEU A 332 -3.83 -18.09 13.43
C LEU A 332 -4.09 -17.13 14.60
N GLU A 333 -3.99 -17.64 15.80
CA GLU A 333 -4.01 -16.83 17.01
C GLU A 333 -2.58 -16.52 17.47
N PRO A 334 -2.28 -15.31 17.95
CA PRO A 334 -0.98 -14.97 18.48
C PRO A 334 -0.68 -15.79 19.74
N SER A 335 0.40 -16.57 19.72
CA SER A 335 0.86 -17.37 20.86
C SER A 335 2.34 -17.72 20.68
N ASP A 336 3.12 -17.70 21.74
CA ASP A 336 4.54 -18.08 21.67
C ASP A 336 4.76 -19.60 21.77
N ASP A 337 3.80 -20.35 22.27
CA ASP A 337 3.87 -21.81 22.43
C ASP A 337 3.53 -22.59 21.17
N ASP A 338 2.97 -21.90 20.15
CA ASP A 338 2.61 -22.53 18.89
C ASP A 338 3.81 -22.64 17.93
N LYS A 339 3.61 -23.40 16.84
CA LYS A 339 4.61 -23.48 15.78
C LYS A 339 4.79 -22.12 15.11
N PRO A 340 6.03 -21.71 14.80
CA PRO A 340 6.26 -20.40 14.20
C PRO A 340 5.70 -20.31 12.79
N VAL A 341 4.99 -19.21 12.55
CA VAL A 341 4.51 -18.79 11.22
C VAL A 341 4.79 -17.30 11.07
N ALA A 342 5.53 -16.95 10.04
CA ALA A 342 5.90 -15.57 9.73
C ALA A 342 5.66 -15.23 8.25
N LEU A 343 5.39 -13.96 7.98
CA LEU A 343 5.30 -13.41 6.62
C LEU A 343 6.57 -12.63 6.30
N ALA A 344 7.23 -12.99 5.21
CA ALA A 344 8.29 -12.20 4.62
C ALA A 344 7.64 -11.05 3.81
N PHE A 345 7.66 -9.83 4.34
CA PHE A 345 6.93 -8.72 3.72
C PHE A 345 7.83 -7.73 2.97
N LYS A 346 9.15 -7.75 3.22
CA LYS A 346 10.11 -6.86 2.56
C LYS A 346 11.46 -7.54 2.43
N LEU A 347 12.09 -7.38 1.25
CA LEU A 347 13.49 -7.74 1.02
C LEU A 347 14.33 -6.48 0.91
N TRP A 348 15.56 -6.54 1.38
CA TRP A 348 16.53 -5.47 1.26
C TRP A 348 17.95 -6.03 1.11
N ALA A 349 18.71 -5.51 0.15
CA ALA A 349 20.12 -5.85 0.01
C ALA A 349 21.00 -4.81 0.72
N ASP A 350 21.42 -5.13 1.93
CA ASP A 350 22.36 -4.31 2.67
C ASP A 350 23.80 -4.50 2.18
N LYS A 351 24.58 -3.43 2.10
CA LYS A 351 25.97 -3.45 1.59
C LYS A 351 26.92 -4.24 2.49
N PHE A 352 26.63 -4.33 3.78
CA PHE A 352 27.51 -4.93 4.80
C PHE A 352 27.02 -6.28 5.28
N VAL A 353 25.73 -6.43 5.43
CA VAL A 353 25.08 -7.61 6.01
C VAL A 353 24.61 -8.59 4.93
N GLY A 354 24.41 -8.11 3.72
CA GLY A 354 23.89 -8.90 2.60
C GLY A 354 22.36 -8.86 2.51
N SER A 355 21.72 -9.94 2.05
CA SER A 355 20.27 -9.99 1.91
C SER A 355 19.57 -10.06 3.26
N LEU A 356 18.72 -9.08 3.54
CA LEU A 356 17.83 -8.98 4.67
C LEU A 356 16.41 -9.33 4.23
N VAL A 357 15.77 -10.26 4.92
CA VAL A 357 14.37 -10.61 4.74
C VAL A 357 13.61 -10.12 5.98
N PHE A 358 12.84 -9.06 5.81
CA PHE A 358 11.99 -8.53 6.88
C PHE A 358 10.77 -9.42 7.06
N ILE A 359 10.52 -9.83 8.30
CA ILE A 359 9.44 -10.71 8.66
C ILE A 359 8.56 -10.10 9.74
N ARG A 360 7.27 -10.44 9.71
CA ARG A 360 6.38 -10.35 10.86
C ARG A 360 6.03 -11.76 11.31
N VAL A 361 6.28 -12.05 12.58
CA VAL A 361 5.87 -13.31 13.21
C VAL A 361 4.41 -13.19 13.66
N TYR A 362 3.56 -14.11 13.22
CA TYR A 362 2.12 -14.14 13.58
C TYR A 362 1.85 -15.07 14.74
N THR A 363 2.58 -16.18 14.84
CA THR A 363 2.50 -17.14 15.95
C THR A 363 3.83 -17.84 16.12
N GLY A 364 4.11 -18.37 17.31
CA GLY A 364 5.32 -19.08 17.66
C GLY A 364 6.54 -18.19 17.87
N VAL A 365 7.68 -18.84 18.03
CA VAL A 365 9.00 -18.20 18.24
C VAL A 365 9.99 -18.74 17.22
N ILE A 366 10.76 -17.85 16.59
CA ILE A 366 11.86 -18.21 15.69
C ILE A 366 13.18 -17.89 16.38
N HIS A 367 14.06 -18.88 16.50
CA HIS A 367 15.39 -18.72 17.08
C HIS A 367 16.47 -18.64 16.00
N LYS A 368 17.57 -18.01 16.36
CA LYS A 368 18.78 -18.05 15.56
C LYS A 368 19.27 -19.50 15.39
N GLY A 369 19.47 -19.90 14.15
CA GLY A 369 19.91 -21.25 13.80
C GLY A 369 18.79 -22.22 13.46
N ASP A 370 17.53 -21.85 13.67
CA ASP A 370 16.37 -22.65 13.29
C ASP A 370 16.33 -22.89 11.77
N THR A 371 15.59 -23.90 11.37
CA THR A 371 15.28 -24.17 9.99
C THR A 371 13.84 -23.75 9.72
N VAL A 372 13.64 -22.82 8.79
CA VAL A 372 12.32 -22.41 8.31
C VAL A 372 12.01 -23.06 6.96
N TYR A 373 10.76 -23.39 6.77
CA TYR A 373 10.21 -23.98 5.56
C TYR A 373 9.33 -22.94 4.83
N ASN A 374 9.49 -22.88 3.52
CA ASN A 374 8.66 -22.03 2.65
C ASN A 374 7.68 -22.94 1.89
N PRO A 375 6.37 -22.92 2.22
CA PRO A 375 5.37 -23.79 1.61
C PRO A 375 5.20 -23.58 0.10
N ARG A 376 5.36 -22.34 -0.40
CA ARG A 376 5.26 -22.02 -1.83
C ARG A 376 6.38 -22.65 -2.64
N THR A 377 7.63 -22.54 -2.18
CA THR A 377 8.80 -23.10 -2.88
C THR A 377 9.13 -24.51 -2.47
N ARG A 378 8.54 -25.01 -1.39
CA ARG A 378 8.83 -26.32 -0.75
C ARG A 378 10.30 -26.48 -0.37
N LYS A 379 10.95 -25.36 0.02
CA LYS A 379 12.37 -25.34 0.38
C LYS A 379 12.55 -25.03 1.86
N ARG A 380 13.58 -25.64 2.43
CA ARG A 380 14.05 -25.38 3.80
C ARG A 380 15.26 -24.48 3.75
N GLU A 381 15.29 -23.48 4.63
CA GLU A 381 16.42 -22.58 4.76
C GLU A 381 16.76 -22.37 6.23
N ARG A 382 18.04 -22.19 6.51
CA ARG A 382 18.51 -21.97 7.88
C ARG A 382 18.52 -20.49 8.21
N VAL A 383 17.96 -20.12 9.35
CA VAL A 383 18.04 -18.78 9.93
C VAL A 383 19.49 -18.52 10.37
N GLY A 384 20.19 -17.65 9.65
CA GLY A 384 21.57 -17.31 9.94
C GLY A 384 21.71 -16.39 11.16
N ARG A 385 21.22 -15.16 11.01
CA ARG A 385 21.15 -14.16 12.08
C ARG A 385 19.73 -13.59 12.12
N LEU A 386 19.30 -13.21 13.31
CA LEU A 386 18.09 -12.44 13.56
C LEU A 386 18.48 -11.04 13.98
N LEU A 387 17.88 -10.05 13.35
CA LEU A 387 18.16 -8.64 13.61
C LEU A 387 16.88 -7.92 14.01
N GLN A 388 16.91 -7.23 15.13
CA GLN A 388 15.95 -6.19 15.46
C GLN A 388 16.40 -4.91 14.76
N ILE A 389 15.48 -4.34 13.98
CA ILE A 389 15.77 -3.18 13.15
C ILE A 389 15.32 -1.90 13.86
N GLN A 390 16.19 -0.91 13.88
CA GLN A 390 15.93 0.43 14.42
C GLN A 390 16.43 1.45 13.40
N ALA A 391 15.62 1.70 12.38
CA ALA A 391 16.00 2.48 11.20
C ALA A 391 17.27 1.92 10.52
N ASN A 392 18.44 2.57 10.68
CA ASN A 392 19.72 2.12 10.13
C ASN A 392 20.59 1.30 11.12
N VAL A 393 20.13 1.10 12.35
CA VAL A 393 20.85 0.33 13.37
C VAL A 393 20.29 -1.09 13.44
N HIS A 394 21.18 -2.07 13.34
CA HIS A 394 20.85 -3.48 13.35
C HIS A 394 21.40 -4.12 14.62
N THR A 395 20.52 -4.62 15.47
CA THR A 395 20.90 -5.30 16.73
C THR A 395 20.63 -6.80 16.60
N ASP A 396 21.67 -7.63 16.84
CA ASP A 396 21.50 -9.08 16.88
C ASP A 396 20.60 -9.49 18.04
N VAL A 397 19.65 -10.39 17.76
CA VAL A 397 18.78 -11.02 18.77
C VAL A 397 18.81 -12.53 18.58
N ASP A 398 18.61 -13.27 19.69
CA ASP A 398 18.64 -14.73 19.65
C ASP A 398 17.28 -15.34 19.32
N ALA A 399 16.19 -14.62 19.57
CA ALA A 399 14.83 -15.05 19.29
C ALA A 399 13.94 -13.87 18.90
N VAL A 400 12.91 -14.14 18.08
CA VAL A 400 11.81 -13.24 17.74
C VAL A 400 10.48 -13.94 18.02
N TYR A 401 9.55 -13.23 18.62
CA TYR A 401 8.33 -13.75 19.20
C TYR A 401 7.10 -13.39 18.35
N SER A 402 5.96 -14.01 18.64
CA SER A 402 4.69 -13.65 18.03
C SER A 402 4.44 -12.15 18.11
N GLY A 403 4.11 -11.51 17.00
CA GLY A 403 3.89 -10.07 16.85
C GLY A 403 5.13 -9.23 16.58
N ASP A 404 6.34 -9.80 16.72
CA ASP A 404 7.58 -9.06 16.42
C ASP A 404 7.75 -8.82 14.92
N ILE A 405 8.37 -7.68 14.64
CA ILE A 405 8.88 -7.31 13.32
C ILE A 405 10.41 -7.33 13.41
N ALA A 406 11.04 -8.17 12.57
CA ALA A 406 12.48 -8.40 12.59
C ALA A 406 13.01 -8.68 11.18
N ALA A 407 14.33 -8.78 11.02
CA ALA A 407 14.92 -9.23 9.77
C ALA A 407 15.74 -10.51 9.97
N ILE A 408 15.64 -11.41 8.99
CA ILE A 408 16.47 -12.61 8.89
C ILE A 408 17.58 -12.37 7.87
N VAL A 409 18.81 -12.72 8.24
CA VAL A 409 19.96 -12.73 7.33
C VAL A 409 20.22 -14.15 6.87
N GLY A 410 20.46 -14.32 5.58
CA GLY A 410 20.97 -15.58 5.03
C GLY A 410 19.94 -16.43 4.28
N LEU A 411 18.68 -16.02 4.22
CA LEU A 411 17.69 -16.66 3.36
C LEU A 411 17.97 -16.29 1.88
N LYS A 412 17.97 -17.29 1.00
CA LYS A 412 18.34 -17.13 -0.42
C LYS A 412 17.16 -17.22 -1.39
N ASN A 413 16.13 -17.95 -0.98
CA ASN A 413 15.00 -18.28 -1.86
C ASN A 413 13.69 -17.58 -1.42
N ALA A 414 13.69 -16.89 -0.29
CA ALA A 414 12.54 -16.14 0.18
C ALA A 414 12.31 -14.91 -0.69
N THR A 415 11.03 -14.65 -1.01
CA THR A 415 10.56 -13.46 -1.74
C THR A 415 9.51 -12.71 -0.94
N THR A 416 9.23 -11.47 -1.32
CA THR A 416 8.16 -10.69 -0.69
C THR A 416 6.82 -11.40 -0.84
N GLY A 417 6.10 -11.60 0.26
CA GLY A 417 4.83 -12.34 0.31
C GLY A 417 4.96 -13.81 0.71
N ASP A 418 6.17 -14.34 0.87
CA ASP A 418 6.37 -15.73 1.28
C ASP A 418 6.03 -15.97 2.74
N THR A 419 5.44 -17.12 3.00
CA THR A 419 5.25 -17.64 4.36
C THR A 419 6.48 -18.44 4.78
N LEU A 420 6.95 -18.21 5.98
CA LEU A 420 8.02 -18.97 6.62
C LEU A 420 7.45 -19.70 7.83
N ALA A 421 7.53 -21.01 7.86
CA ALA A 421 6.91 -21.84 8.88
C ALA A 421 7.74 -23.09 9.18
N THR A 422 7.15 -24.07 9.86
CA THR A 422 7.72 -25.41 10.07
C THR A 422 7.40 -26.35 8.91
N ASP A 423 8.14 -27.45 8.79
CA ASP A 423 8.08 -28.38 7.66
C ASP A 423 6.72 -29.08 7.43
N ASP A 424 5.89 -29.14 8.45
CA ASP A 424 4.59 -29.76 8.44
C ASP A 424 3.44 -28.74 8.22
N PHE A 425 3.78 -27.54 7.82
CA PHE A 425 2.82 -26.45 7.61
C PHE A 425 2.57 -26.21 6.11
N ASP A 426 1.49 -26.80 5.61
CA ASP A 426 1.09 -26.70 4.19
C ASP A 426 0.08 -25.57 3.92
N TYR A 427 0.23 -24.45 4.60
CA TYR A 427 -0.60 -23.27 4.45
C TYR A 427 0.26 -22.04 4.15
N THR A 428 -0.33 -21.05 3.48
CA THR A 428 0.29 -19.76 3.21
C THR A 428 -0.52 -18.62 3.80
N LEU A 429 0.15 -17.61 4.34
CA LEU A 429 -0.45 -16.31 4.64
C LEU A 429 -0.83 -15.61 3.34
N GLU A 430 -1.90 -14.83 3.36
CA GLU A 430 -2.28 -14.00 2.23
C GLU A 430 -1.13 -13.01 1.90
N PRO A 431 -0.55 -13.07 0.69
CA PRO A 431 0.50 -12.14 0.30
C PRO A 431 -0.06 -10.73 0.07
N PRO A 432 0.77 -9.69 0.17
CA PRO A 432 0.37 -8.35 -0.27
C PRO A 432 0.07 -8.36 -1.78
N THR A 433 -0.95 -7.62 -2.20
CA THR A 433 -1.29 -7.44 -3.61
C THR A 433 -0.64 -6.17 -4.13
N PHE A 434 0.07 -6.27 -5.25
CA PHE A 434 0.76 -5.14 -5.85
C PHE A 434 0.08 -4.71 -7.16
N PRO A 435 -0.01 -3.40 -7.41
CA PRO A 435 -0.52 -2.89 -8.68
C PRO A 435 0.45 -3.21 -9.83
N ASP A 436 -0.07 -3.26 -11.04
CA ASP A 436 0.75 -3.40 -12.22
C ASP A 436 1.56 -2.12 -12.51
N THR A 437 2.71 -2.31 -13.19
CA THR A 437 3.58 -1.22 -13.61
C THR A 437 2.88 -0.29 -14.61
N VAL A 438 3.11 1.01 -14.48
CA VAL A 438 2.40 2.05 -15.27
C VAL A 438 3.28 2.59 -16.39
N ILE A 439 4.57 2.82 -16.13
CA ILE A 439 5.52 3.36 -17.09
C ILE A 439 6.69 2.41 -17.32
N SER A 440 7.32 2.52 -18.48
CA SER A 440 8.55 1.81 -18.79
C SER A 440 9.55 2.72 -19.53
N MET A 441 10.85 2.44 -19.32
CA MET A 441 11.93 3.09 -20.05
C MET A 441 13.00 2.10 -20.44
N ALA A 442 13.73 2.39 -21.51
CA ALA A 442 14.90 1.63 -21.90
C ALA A 442 16.11 2.08 -21.09
N VAL A 443 16.93 1.13 -20.66
CA VAL A 443 18.18 1.39 -19.93
C VAL A 443 19.33 0.67 -20.62
N GLU A 444 20.37 1.38 -20.95
CA GLU A 444 21.56 0.85 -21.62
C GLU A 444 22.82 1.24 -20.83
N PRO A 445 23.74 0.30 -20.55
CA PRO A 445 24.98 0.64 -19.88
C PRO A 445 25.88 1.49 -20.79
N LEU A 446 26.62 2.43 -20.21
CA LEU A 446 27.56 3.25 -20.99
C LEU A 446 28.68 2.43 -21.61
N THR A 447 29.09 1.36 -20.97
CA THR A 447 30.13 0.47 -21.48
C THR A 447 29.63 -0.96 -21.63
N LYS A 448 30.12 -1.66 -22.68
CA LYS A 448 29.76 -3.09 -22.87
C LYS A 448 30.21 -3.98 -21.71
N GLY A 449 31.27 -3.60 -20.97
CA GLY A 449 31.77 -4.34 -19.82
C GLY A 449 30.84 -4.25 -18.60
N ASP A 450 29.95 -3.28 -18.55
CA ASP A 450 28.99 -3.11 -17.44
C ASP A 450 27.64 -3.80 -17.68
N GLN A 451 27.44 -4.45 -18.84
CA GLN A 451 26.19 -5.13 -19.17
C GLN A 451 25.82 -6.22 -18.15
N GLU A 452 26.80 -7.07 -17.78
CA GLU A 452 26.58 -8.12 -16.79
C GLU A 452 26.32 -7.57 -15.40
N LYS A 453 27.08 -6.53 -14.98
CA LYS A 453 26.87 -5.85 -13.72
C LYS A 453 25.49 -5.22 -13.64
N MET A 454 25.06 -4.54 -14.71
CA MET A 454 23.73 -3.94 -14.82
C MET A 454 22.64 -5.00 -14.71
N SER A 455 22.76 -6.11 -15.43
CA SER A 455 21.79 -7.19 -15.37
C SER A 455 21.66 -7.77 -13.96
N ASN A 456 22.79 -8.04 -13.30
CA ASN A 456 22.80 -8.53 -11.92
C ASN A 456 22.21 -7.52 -10.91
N ALA A 457 22.51 -6.23 -11.10
CA ALA A 457 21.97 -5.16 -10.26
C ALA A 457 20.46 -5.02 -10.43
N LEU A 458 19.98 -5.00 -11.67
CA LEU A 458 18.55 -4.94 -11.98
C LEU A 458 17.78 -6.14 -11.44
N GLN A 459 18.34 -7.36 -11.51
CA GLN A 459 17.73 -8.55 -10.90
C GLN A 459 17.59 -8.43 -9.39
N ARG A 460 18.61 -7.90 -8.70
CA ARG A 460 18.53 -7.65 -7.25
C ARG A 460 17.47 -6.63 -6.90
N LEU A 461 17.45 -5.50 -7.63
CA LEU A 461 16.43 -4.46 -7.42
C LEU A 461 15.02 -4.96 -7.69
N SER A 462 14.83 -5.81 -8.70
CA SER A 462 13.54 -6.45 -9.00
C SER A 462 13.11 -7.48 -7.94
N ALA A 463 14.07 -8.11 -7.25
CA ALA A 463 13.76 -8.99 -6.13
C ALA A 463 13.33 -8.21 -4.86
N GLU A 464 13.85 -6.98 -4.67
CA GLU A 464 13.48 -6.10 -3.56
C GLU A 464 12.10 -5.46 -3.75
N ASP A 465 11.79 -5.06 -4.98
CA ASP A 465 10.57 -4.33 -5.32
C ASP A 465 9.69 -5.10 -6.32
N PRO A 466 8.57 -5.66 -5.89
CA PRO A 466 7.63 -6.40 -6.75
C PRO A 466 6.98 -5.55 -7.84
N THR A 467 6.96 -4.21 -7.69
CA THR A 467 6.44 -3.28 -8.71
C THR A 467 7.51 -2.79 -9.67
N PHE A 468 8.74 -3.27 -9.53
CA PHE A 468 9.81 -3.04 -10.47
C PHE A 468 10.05 -4.28 -11.32
N ARG A 469 9.82 -4.18 -12.62
CA ARG A 469 9.98 -5.27 -13.57
C ARG A 469 11.10 -4.98 -14.57
N VAL A 470 11.85 -6.01 -14.92
CA VAL A 470 12.93 -5.95 -15.91
C VAL A 470 12.62 -6.95 -17.01
N LYS A 471 12.65 -6.50 -18.25
CA LYS A 471 12.47 -7.34 -19.44
C LYS A 471 13.52 -6.97 -20.49
N THR A 472 14.10 -7.96 -21.11
CA THR A 472 14.89 -7.74 -22.33
C THR A 472 13.95 -7.87 -23.53
N ASP A 473 13.91 -6.87 -24.38
CA ASP A 473 13.18 -6.90 -25.63
C ASP A 473 13.91 -7.80 -26.62
N GLU A 474 13.25 -8.86 -27.11
CA GLU A 474 13.85 -9.86 -27.96
C GLU A 474 14.17 -9.34 -29.38
N GLU A 475 13.43 -8.32 -29.85
CA GLU A 475 13.62 -7.74 -31.17
C GLU A 475 14.73 -6.69 -31.19
N THR A 476 14.78 -5.85 -30.18
CA THR A 476 15.75 -4.74 -30.09
C THR A 476 16.98 -5.07 -29.25
N GLY A 477 16.93 -6.12 -28.44
CA GLY A 477 17.97 -6.47 -27.47
C GLY A 477 18.10 -5.46 -26.31
N GLN A 478 17.19 -4.47 -26.23
CA GLN A 478 17.21 -3.45 -25.19
C GLN A 478 16.71 -4.00 -23.85
N THR A 479 17.33 -3.56 -22.76
CA THR A 479 16.83 -3.79 -21.42
C THR A 479 15.77 -2.74 -21.10
N ILE A 480 14.54 -3.18 -20.89
CA ILE A 480 13.40 -2.34 -20.53
C ILE A 480 13.12 -2.52 -19.04
N ILE A 481 13.06 -1.42 -18.32
CA ILE A 481 12.63 -1.37 -16.92
C ILE A 481 11.24 -0.74 -16.85
N ALA A 482 10.38 -1.31 -16.00
CA ALA A 482 9.03 -0.81 -15.80
C ALA A 482 8.76 -0.59 -14.30
N GLY A 483 8.00 0.45 -13.96
CA GLY A 483 7.72 0.86 -12.58
C GLY A 483 6.42 1.64 -12.44
N MET A 484 6.17 2.16 -11.25
CA MET A 484 4.94 2.84 -10.88
C MET A 484 4.87 4.29 -11.35
N GLY A 485 6.01 4.94 -11.56
CA GLY A 485 6.08 6.34 -11.97
C GLY A 485 7.48 6.77 -12.36
N GLU A 486 7.59 8.00 -12.84
CA GLU A 486 8.86 8.58 -13.29
C GLU A 486 9.87 8.66 -12.14
N LEU A 487 9.44 9.14 -10.97
CA LEU A 487 10.28 9.24 -9.79
C LEU A 487 10.77 7.87 -9.32
N HIS A 488 9.93 6.84 -9.38
CA HIS A 488 10.31 5.47 -9.03
C HIS A 488 11.46 4.97 -9.93
N LEU A 489 11.33 5.12 -11.25
CA LEU A 489 12.38 4.68 -12.19
C LEU A 489 13.66 5.52 -12.06
N ASP A 490 13.55 6.82 -11.82
CA ASP A 490 14.71 7.70 -11.57
C ASP A 490 15.50 7.25 -10.34
N ILE A 491 14.81 6.88 -9.26
CA ILE A 491 15.46 6.36 -8.05
C ILE A 491 16.16 5.04 -8.33
N ILE A 492 15.55 4.13 -9.07
CA ILE A 492 16.17 2.86 -9.46
C ILE A 492 17.45 3.11 -10.28
N VAL A 493 17.39 4.01 -11.25
CA VAL A 493 18.58 4.36 -12.07
C VAL A 493 19.68 5.02 -11.23
N ASP A 494 19.31 5.88 -10.29
CA ASP A 494 20.29 6.49 -9.38
C ASP A 494 20.89 5.47 -8.40
N ARG A 495 20.10 4.48 -7.94
CA ARG A 495 20.60 3.33 -7.17
C ARG A 495 21.60 2.48 -7.97
N LEU A 496 21.35 2.24 -9.26
CA LEU A 496 22.33 1.56 -10.14
C LEU A 496 23.68 2.28 -10.09
N ARG A 497 23.68 3.61 -10.17
CA ARG A 497 24.88 4.41 -10.14
C ARG A 497 25.56 4.42 -8.77
N ARG A 498 24.81 4.69 -7.69
CA ARG A 498 25.37 4.88 -6.33
C ARG A 498 25.74 3.56 -5.67
N GLU A 499 24.88 2.55 -5.74
CA GLU A 499 25.07 1.29 -5.03
C GLU A 499 25.89 0.28 -5.82
N PHE A 500 25.59 0.14 -7.12
CA PHE A 500 26.20 -0.88 -7.98
C PHE A 500 27.34 -0.34 -8.86
N LYS A 501 27.58 0.96 -8.85
CA LYS A 501 28.62 1.64 -9.66
C LYS A 501 28.47 1.36 -11.17
N VAL A 502 27.22 1.31 -11.63
CA VAL A 502 26.85 1.13 -13.03
C VAL A 502 26.26 2.45 -13.54
N GLU A 503 26.92 3.05 -14.53
CA GLU A 503 26.37 4.19 -15.25
C GLU A 503 25.56 3.70 -16.45
N ALA A 504 24.34 4.22 -16.60
CA ALA A 504 23.43 3.83 -17.64
C ALA A 504 22.79 5.03 -18.32
N ASN A 505 22.58 4.95 -19.62
CA ASN A 505 21.75 5.86 -20.38
C ASN A 505 20.30 5.41 -20.28
N THR A 506 19.41 6.36 -20.09
CA THR A 506 17.96 6.10 -20.08
C THR A 506 17.32 6.62 -21.35
N GLY A 507 16.44 5.80 -21.95
CA GLY A 507 15.58 6.21 -23.05
C GLY A 507 14.36 6.99 -22.54
N LYS A 508 13.56 7.53 -23.49
CA LYS A 508 12.26 8.14 -23.11
C LYS A 508 11.38 7.09 -22.43
N PRO A 509 10.67 7.46 -21.36
CA PRO A 509 9.72 6.55 -20.72
C PRO A 509 8.70 6.03 -21.75
N GLN A 510 8.47 4.74 -21.75
CA GLN A 510 7.42 4.13 -22.56
C GLN A 510 6.19 3.88 -21.69
N ILE A 511 5.02 4.02 -22.30
CA ILE A 511 3.74 3.85 -21.61
C ILE A 511 3.30 2.40 -21.74
N ALA A 512 2.86 1.82 -20.63
CA ALA A 512 2.24 0.51 -20.63
C ALA A 512 0.79 0.62 -21.08
N TYR A 513 0.56 0.58 -22.39
CA TYR A 513 -0.78 0.46 -22.95
C TYR A 513 -1.39 -0.90 -22.62
N ARG A 514 -2.71 -0.98 -22.67
CA ARG A 514 -3.49 -2.21 -22.57
C ARG A 514 -4.39 -2.35 -23.79
N GLU A 515 -4.97 -3.51 -23.95
CA GLU A 515 -5.96 -3.77 -24.99
C GLU A 515 -7.20 -4.37 -24.35
N THR A 516 -8.35 -4.18 -24.98
CA THR A 516 -9.61 -4.82 -24.58
C THR A 516 -10.51 -5.01 -25.79
N ILE A 517 -11.67 -5.60 -25.57
CA ILE A 517 -12.67 -5.82 -26.60
C ILE A 517 -13.95 -5.02 -26.31
N THR A 518 -14.68 -4.65 -27.33
CA THR A 518 -15.92 -3.85 -27.22
C THR A 518 -17.18 -4.61 -27.61
N LYS A 519 -17.04 -5.79 -28.23
CA LYS A 519 -18.16 -6.60 -28.73
C LYS A 519 -18.05 -8.02 -28.24
N SER A 520 -19.14 -8.76 -28.28
CA SER A 520 -19.18 -10.18 -27.92
C SER A 520 -19.17 -11.08 -29.15
N ALA A 521 -18.69 -12.31 -29.00
CA ALA A 521 -18.76 -13.36 -30.02
C ALA A 521 -19.13 -14.68 -29.31
N ASP A 522 -20.26 -15.27 -29.73
CA ASP A 522 -20.89 -16.37 -29.01
C ASP A 522 -20.28 -17.75 -29.31
N ARG A 523 -19.67 -17.93 -30.48
CA ARG A 523 -19.07 -19.20 -30.87
C ARG A 523 -17.88 -18.99 -31.79
N VAL A 524 -16.70 -19.15 -31.25
CA VAL A 524 -15.44 -18.99 -32.00
C VAL A 524 -14.56 -20.20 -31.83
N GLN A 525 -14.18 -20.82 -32.92
CA GLN A 525 -13.37 -22.01 -32.95
C GLN A 525 -11.90 -21.68 -33.18
N GLY A 526 -11.03 -22.34 -32.41
CA GLY A 526 -9.62 -22.45 -32.64
C GLY A 526 -9.23 -23.90 -32.81
N LYS A 527 -8.68 -24.24 -33.94
CA LYS A 527 -8.33 -25.62 -34.31
C LYS A 527 -6.88 -25.74 -34.77
N LEU A 528 -6.17 -26.67 -34.17
CA LEU A 528 -4.84 -27.09 -34.62
C LEU A 528 -4.95 -28.50 -35.20
N VAL A 529 -4.60 -28.65 -36.48
CA VAL A 529 -4.44 -29.93 -37.14
C VAL A 529 -3.10 -29.93 -37.85
N LYS A 530 -2.16 -30.75 -37.42
CA LYS A 530 -0.84 -30.88 -38.03
C LYS A 530 -0.50 -32.37 -38.20
N GLN A 531 -0.32 -32.82 -39.41
CA GLN A 531 0.18 -34.15 -39.76
C GLN A 531 1.53 -34.00 -40.45
N SER A 532 2.56 -34.55 -39.86
CA SER A 532 3.89 -34.59 -40.46
C SER A 532 4.51 -35.95 -40.14
N GLY A 533 4.34 -36.95 -41.04
CA GLY A 533 5.08 -38.20 -41.09
C GLY A 533 5.30 -38.96 -39.78
N GLY A 534 4.36 -38.96 -38.86
CA GLY A 534 4.43 -39.59 -37.53
C GLY A 534 3.17 -39.31 -36.72
N ARG A 535 3.27 -39.26 -35.37
CA ARG A 535 2.17 -38.90 -34.49
C ARG A 535 1.74 -37.46 -34.76
N GLY A 536 0.48 -37.26 -35.16
CA GLY A 536 -0.08 -35.95 -35.47
C GLY A 536 -0.28 -35.08 -34.25
N GLN A 537 -0.71 -33.82 -34.46
CA GLN A 537 -1.18 -32.92 -33.39
C GLN A 537 -2.60 -32.49 -33.71
N TYR A 538 -3.51 -32.74 -32.79
CA TYR A 538 -4.91 -32.36 -32.90
C TYR A 538 -5.40 -31.70 -31.63
N GLY A 539 -5.98 -30.49 -31.74
CA GLY A 539 -6.67 -29.79 -30.69
C GLY A 539 -7.76 -28.91 -31.29
N ASP A 540 -8.92 -28.90 -30.69
CA ASP A 540 -10.07 -28.12 -31.13
C ASP A 540 -10.80 -27.57 -29.94
N VAL A 541 -10.88 -26.25 -29.83
CA VAL A 541 -11.48 -25.51 -28.70
C VAL A 541 -12.45 -24.48 -29.25
N VAL A 542 -13.66 -24.44 -28.73
CA VAL A 542 -14.69 -23.46 -29.08
C VAL A 542 -15.00 -22.63 -27.86
N ILE A 543 -14.89 -21.31 -28.01
CA ILE A 543 -15.12 -20.36 -26.95
C ILE A 543 -16.24 -19.37 -27.30
N ALA A 544 -16.91 -18.83 -26.29
CA ALA A 544 -17.65 -17.59 -26.37
C ALA A 544 -16.85 -16.52 -25.60
N MET A 545 -16.82 -15.30 -26.12
CA MET A 545 -16.05 -14.20 -25.55
C MET A 545 -16.92 -12.95 -25.46
N ARG A 546 -16.81 -12.25 -24.34
CA ARG A 546 -17.51 -10.99 -24.12
C ARG A 546 -16.63 -10.02 -23.29
N PRO A 547 -16.88 -8.70 -23.39
CA PRO A 547 -16.23 -7.74 -22.52
C PRO A 547 -16.57 -8.03 -21.05
N GLY A 548 -15.57 -8.00 -20.19
CA GLY A 548 -15.70 -8.08 -18.75
C GLY A 548 -15.88 -6.70 -18.11
N GLU A 549 -16.17 -6.68 -16.81
CA GLU A 549 -16.16 -5.46 -16.02
C GLU A 549 -14.71 -4.95 -15.85
N ARG A 550 -14.54 -3.64 -15.80
CA ARG A 550 -13.21 -3.02 -15.65
C ARG A 550 -12.51 -3.50 -14.38
N GLY A 551 -11.23 -3.86 -14.51
CA GLY A 551 -10.39 -4.32 -13.42
C GLY A 551 -10.61 -5.78 -13.00
N THR A 552 -11.39 -6.55 -13.76
CA THR A 552 -11.64 -7.97 -13.47
C THR A 552 -10.66 -8.94 -14.16
N GLY A 553 -9.86 -8.43 -15.10
CA GLY A 553 -8.89 -9.24 -15.84
C GLY A 553 -9.54 -10.30 -16.72
N LEU A 554 -8.97 -11.50 -16.76
CA LEU A 554 -9.53 -12.64 -17.50
C LEU A 554 -10.36 -13.53 -16.56
N LYS A 555 -11.66 -13.65 -16.86
CA LYS A 555 -12.53 -14.64 -16.23
C LYS A 555 -12.80 -15.78 -17.21
N ILE A 556 -12.54 -17.01 -16.79
CA ILE A 556 -12.76 -18.21 -17.61
C ILE A 556 -13.82 -19.07 -16.92
N ALA A 557 -14.87 -19.42 -17.66
CA ALA A 557 -15.85 -20.40 -17.22
C ALA A 557 -15.85 -21.63 -18.13
N ASN A 558 -15.92 -22.82 -17.51
CA ASN A 558 -16.05 -24.08 -18.24
C ASN A 558 -17.53 -24.42 -18.39
N LYS A 559 -18.06 -24.31 -19.60
CA LYS A 559 -19.44 -24.66 -19.96
C LYS A 559 -19.53 -25.83 -20.92
N ILE A 560 -18.50 -26.68 -20.96
CA ILE A 560 -18.49 -27.88 -21.84
C ILE A 560 -19.51 -28.89 -21.32
N VAL A 561 -20.35 -29.34 -22.23
CA VAL A 561 -21.34 -30.41 -21.97
C VAL A 561 -20.90 -31.68 -22.68
N GLY A 562 -20.99 -32.83 -22.02
CA GLY A 562 -20.75 -34.15 -22.63
C GLY A 562 -19.29 -34.56 -22.77
N GLY A 563 -18.33 -33.87 -22.14
CA GLY A 563 -16.92 -34.30 -22.14
C GLY A 563 -16.20 -34.12 -23.48
N ALA A 564 -16.59 -33.12 -24.29
CA ALA A 564 -16.03 -32.82 -25.60
C ALA A 564 -14.51 -32.58 -25.57
N ILE A 565 -13.99 -32.06 -24.45
CA ILE A 565 -12.55 -31.99 -24.17
C ILE A 565 -12.29 -32.81 -22.89
N PRO A 566 -11.35 -33.81 -22.93
CA PRO A 566 -10.94 -34.54 -21.74
C PRO A 566 -10.42 -33.63 -20.62
N LYS A 567 -10.75 -33.94 -19.34
CA LYS A 567 -10.35 -33.10 -18.20
C LYS A 567 -8.84 -32.87 -18.08
N GLU A 568 -8.05 -33.85 -18.49
CA GLU A 568 -6.58 -33.78 -18.49
C GLU A 568 -6.01 -32.66 -19.38
N TYR A 569 -6.73 -32.22 -20.42
CA TYR A 569 -6.30 -31.14 -21.30
C TYR A 569 -6.84 -29.77 -20.91
N MET A 570 -7.74 -29.67 -19.95
CA MET A 570 -8.34 -28.37 -19.56
C MET A 570 -7.31 -27.38 -19.02
N ASN A 571 -6.33 -27.86 -18.24
CA ASN A 571 -5.26 -27.01 -17.75
C ASN A 571 -4.42 -26.41 -18.90
N ALA A 572 -4.20 -27.18 -19.94
CA ALA A 572 -3.51 -26.70 -21.14
C ALA A 572 -4.35 -25.66 -21.91
N VAL A 573 -5.68 -25.86 -21.97
CA VAL A 573 -6.61 -24.85 -22.53
C VAL A 573 -6.53 -23.55 -21.75
N TYR A 574 -6.63 -23.59 -20.43
CA TYR A 574 -6.53 -22.40 -19.57
C TYR A 574 -5.18 -21.69 -19.71
N ALA A 575 -4.09 -22.44 -19.77
CA ALA A 575 -2.76 -21.89 -20.03
C ALA A 575 -2.69 -21.18 -21.39
N GLY A 576 -3.31 -21.75 -22.43
CA GLY A 576 -3.39 -21.16 -23.77
C GLY A 576 -4.23 -19.87 -23.81
N LEU A 577 -5.38 -19.83 -23.10
CA LEU A 577 -6.21 -18.66 -22.98
C LEU A 577 -5.45 -17.50 -22.27
N ASN A 578 -4.77 -17.80 -21.17
CA ASN A 578 -3.95 -16.82 -20.44
C ASN A 578 -2.77 -16.30 -21.27
N GLU A 579 -2.08 -17.19 -22.01
CA GLU A 579 -0.97 -16.78 -22.87
C GLU A 579 -1.41 -15.87 -24.01
N ALA A 580 -2.59 -16.11 -24.57
CA ALA A 580 -3.15 -15.27 -25.61
C ALA A 580 -3.46 -13.84 -25.14
N MET A 581 -3.86 -13.66 -23.88
CA MET A 581 -4.06 -12.33 -23.28
C MET A 581 -2.78 -11.50 -23.29
N ASN A 582 -1.63 -12.12 -23.07
CA ASN A 582 -0.34 -11.42 -23.05
C ASN A 582 0.18 -11.07 -24.45
N SER A 583 -0.38 -11.68 -25.51
CA SER A 583 0.07 -11.49 -26.91
C SER A 583 -0.52 -10.26 -27.58
N GLY A 584 -1.57 -9.68 -27.01
CA GLY A 584 -2.31 -8.57 -27.59
C GLY A 584 -3.08 -8.90 -28.88
N CYS A 585 -3.87 -7.93 -29.34
CA CYS A 585 -4.69 -8.10 -30.53
C CYS A 585 -4.70 -6.87 -31.46
N VAL A 586 -4.21 -5.69 -31.00
CA VAL A 586 -4.11 -4.43 -31.77
C VAL A 586 -2.65 -4.07 -32.02
N ALA A 587 -1.88 -3.92 -30.96
CA ALA A 587 -0.48 -3.48 -30.95
C ALA A 587 0.44 -4.44 -30.18
N GLY A 588 -0.08 -5.56 -29.69
CA GLY A 588 0.67 -6.54 -28.92
C GLY A 588 0.84 -6.15 -27.45
N TYR A 589 -0.04 -5.34 -26.89
CA TYR A 589 -0.12 -5.06 -25.45
C TYR A 589 -1.03 -6.08 -24.77
N PRO A 590 -0.83 -6.35 -23.47
CA PRO A 590 -1.70 -7.26 -22.75
C PRO A 590 -3.18 -6.87 -22.85
N VAL A 591 -4.03 -7.87 -23.08
CA VAL A 591 -5.49 -7.70 -23.12
C VAL A 591 -6.03 -7.83 -21.69
N GLU A 592 -6.99 -6.98 -21.30
CA GLU A 592 -7.63 -6.98 -19.99
C GLU A 592 -9.16 -6.97 -20.11
N ASP A 593 -9.83 -7.36 -19.02
CA ASP A 593 -11.26 -7.26 -18.84
C ASP A 593 -12.07 -8.03 -19.87
N VAL A 594 -11.79 -9.34 -19.96
CA VAL A 594 -12.43 -10.26 -20.89
C VAL A 594 -12.98 -11.46 -20.15
N GLU A 595 -14.22 -11.82 -20.45
CA GLU A 595 -14.83 -13.06 -20.00
C GLU A 595 -14.88 -14.07 -21.13
N VAL A 596 -14.41 -15.28 -20.85
CA VAL A 596 -14.32 -16.39 -21.82
C VAL A 596 -15.03 -17.61 -21.27
N ASP A 597 -16.05 -18.07 -21.99
CA ASP A 597 -16.70 -19.35 -21.72
C ASP A 597 -16.12 -20.39 -22.69
N VAL A 598 -15.57 -21.47 -22.17
CA VAL A 598 -15.18 -22.64 -22.99
C VAL A 598 -16.43 -23.50 -23.13
N ILE A 599 -17.00 -23.54 -24.37
CA ILE A 599 -18.35 -24.08 -24.59
C ILE A 599 -18.36 -25.43 -25.31
N ASP A 600 -17.32 -25.71 -26.10
CA ASP A 600 -17.28 -26.95 -26.91
C ASP A 600 -15.82 -27.23 -27.34
N GLY A 601 -15.64 -28.39 -27.94
CA GLY A 601 -14.35 -28.79 -28.53
C GLY A 601 -14.43 -30.18 -29.12
N SER A 602 -13.29 -30.68 -29.57
CA SER A 602 -13.15 -32.10 -29.98
C SER A 602 -11.71 -32.58 -29.79
N TYR A 603 -11.57 -33.86 -29.56
CA TYR A 603 -10.27 -34.50 -29.41
C TYR A 603 -10.10 -35.69 -30.34
N HIS A 604 -8.89 -36.10 -30.55
CA HIS A 604 -8.52 -37.32 -31.31
C HIS A 604 -7.71 -38.24 -30.41
N GLU A 605 -8.13 -39.50 -30.28
CA GLU A 605 -7.57 -40.46 -29.30
C GLU A 605 -6.05 -40.63 -29.39
N VAL A 606 -5.47 -40.48 -30.58
CA VAL A 606 -4.04 -40.72 -30.84
C VAL A 606 -3.23 -39.41 -30.95
N ASP A 607 -3.82 -38.38 -31.58
CA ASP A 607 -3.10 -37.15 -31.98
C ASP A 607 -3.30 -35.97 -31.02
N SER A 608 -4.21 -36.08 -30.05
CA SER A 608 -4.41 -35.05 -29.07
C SER A 608 -3.33 -35.07 -27.97
N ASN A 609 -2.87 -33.88 -27.59
CA ASN A 609 -1.93 -33.67 -26.50
C ASN A 609 -2.10 -32.24 -25.91
N GLU A 610 -1.51 -32.01 -24.76
CA GLU A 610 -1.60 -30.71 -24.04
C GLU A 610 -1.17 -29.54 -24.91
N ASN A 611 -0.06 -29.66 -25.65
CA ASN A 611 0.43 -28.56 -26.51
C ASN A 611 -0.53 -28.25 -27.66
N ALA A 612 -1.20 -29.29 -28.23
CA ALA A 612 -2.19 -29.06 -29.28
C ALA A 612 -3.42 -28.31 -28.77
N PHE A 613 -3.91 -28.64 -27.57
CA PHE A 613 -5.02 -27.93 -26.95
C PHE A 613 -4.63 -26.49 -26.49
N LYS A 614 -3.42 -26.30 -25.97
CA LYS A 614 -2.88 -24.98 -25.67
C LYS A 614 -2.87 -24.09 -26.91
N MET A 615 -2.33 -24.60 -28.03
CA MET A 615 -2.30 -23.86 -29.28
C MET A 615 -3.68 -23.63 -29.88
N ALA A 616 -4.59 -24.59 -29.78
CA ALA A 616 -5.97 -24.45 -30.23
C ALA A 616 -6.69 -23.35 -29.43
N ALA A 617 -6.47 -23.28 -28.12
CA ALA A 617 -6.98 -22.21 -27.28
C ALA A 617 -6.44 -20.83 -27.68
N ILE A 618 -5.13 -20.71 -27.96
CA ILE A 618 -4.52 -19.47 -28.46
C ILE A 618 -5.15 -19.06 -29.81
N PHE A 619 -5.40 -19.99 -30.70
CA PHE A 619 -6.06 -19.69 -31.99
C PHE A 619 -7.52 -19.26 -31.78
N ALA A 620 -8.25 -19.91 -30.88
CA ALA A 620 -9.61 -19.50 -30.53
C ALA A 620 -9.67 -18.06 -30.05
N MET A 621 -8.77 -17.68 -29.14
CA MET A 621 -8.64 -16.31 -28.64
C MET A 621 -8.32 -15.32 -29.75
N LYS A 622 -7.31 -15.58 -30.57
CA LYS A 622 -6.94 -14.72 -31.71
C LYS A 622 -8.10 -14.50 -32.68
N ASN A 623 -8.82 -15.58 -33.01
CA ASN A 623 -10.00 -15.50 -33.88
C ASN A 623 -11.14 -14.72 -33.23
N ALA A 624 -11.30 -14.84 -31.89
CA ALA A 624 -12.30 -14.13 -31.14
C ALA A 624 -11.97 -12.62 -31.05
N PHE A 625 -10.73 -12.27 -30.74
CA PHE A 625 -10.31 -10.86 -30.72
C PHE A 625 -10.63 -10.14 -32.04
N ALA A 626 -10.34 -10.76 -33.17
CA ALA A 626 -10.63 -10.17 -34.48
C ALA A 626 -12.12 -9.86 -34.71
N LYS A 627 -13.02 -10.62 -34.06
CA LYS A 627 -14.48 -10.44 -34.17
C LYS A 627 -15.07 -9.48 -33.11
N CYS A 628 -14.39 -9.38 -31.98
CA CYS A 628 -14.90 -8.68 -30.80
C CYS A 628 -14.58 -7.17 -30.78
N GLY A 629 -14.09 -6.59 -31.87
CA GLY A 629 -13.80 -5.15 -31.96
C GLY A 629 -12.74 -4.72 -30.95
N PRO A 630 -11.48 -5.17 -31.12
CA PRO A 630 -10.41 -4.86 -30.19
C PRO A 630 -10.04 -3.38 -30.22
N VAL A 631 -9.75 -2.80 -29.08
CA VAL A 631 -9.35 -1.39 -28.87
C VAL A 631 -8.13 -1.28 -28.00
N LEU A 632 -7.34 -0.23 -28.23
CA LEU A 632 -6.18 0.10 -27.41
C LEU A 632 -6.63 1.01 -26.27
N LEU A 633 -6.08 0.75 -25.07
CA LEU A 633 -6.32 1.52 -23.85
C LEU A 633 -5.03 2.23 -23.43
N GLU A 634 -5.19 3.50 -22.99
CA GLU A 634 -4.12 4.28 -22.38
C GLU A 634 -4.40 4.51 -20.89
N PRO A 635 -3.35 4.53 -20.03
CA PRO A 635 -3.52 4.81 -18.62
C PRO A 635 -3.88 6.28 -18.42
N ILE A 636 -4.94 6.53 -17.65
CA ILE A 636 -5.41 7.84 -17.23
C ILE A 636 -4.97 8.06 -15.77
N MET A 637 -4.37 9.22 -15.55
CA MET A 637 -3.95 9.67 -14.24
C MET A 637 -4.99 10.60 -13.63
N SER A 638 -5.29 10.42 -12.36
CA SER A 638 -5.97 11.43 -11.56
C SER A 638 -4.93 12.45 -11.12
N VAL A 639 -5.04 13.66 -11.62
CA VAL A 639 -4.09 14.75 -11.34
C VAL A 639 -4.78 15.79 -10.49
N GLU A 640 -4.15 16.15 -9.37
CA GLU A 640 -4.55 17.30 -8.57
C GLU A 640 -3.44 18.35 -8.63
N VAL A 641 -3.83 19.56 -8.94
CA VAL A 641 -2.94 20.72 -8.98
C VAL A 641 -3.39 21.74 -7.96
N VAL A 642 -2.49 22.10 -7.06
CA VAL A 642 -2.68 23.20 -6.11
C VAL A 642 -1.87 24.40 -6.58
N THR A 643 -2.54 25.52 -6.83
CA THR A 643 -1.94 26.71 -7.44
C THR A 643 -2.53 27.99 -6.83
N PRO A 644 -1.76 29.09 -6.77
CA PRO A 644 -2.36 30.40 -6.51
C PRO A 644 -3.45 30.72 -7.54
N ALA A 645 -4.52 31.37 -7.08
CA ALA A 645 -5.69 31.70 -7.95
C ALA A 645 -5.30 32.51 -9.20
N GLU A 646 -4.24 33.31 -9.12
CA GLU A 646 -3.73 34.10 -10.25
C GLU A 646 -3.16 33.25 -11.40
N ASN A 647 -2.63 32.05 -11.12
CA ASN A 647 -2.05 31.14 -12.11
C ASN A 647 -3.03 30.09 -12.64
N GLN A 648 -4.27 30.05 -12.11
CA GLN A 648 -5.29 29.08 -12.47
C GLN A 648 -5.55 29.00 -13.98
N GLY A 649 -5.64 30.16 -14.65
CA GLY A 649 -5.95 30.22 -16.08
C GLY A 649 -4.88 29.56 -16.94
N ASP A 650 -3.62 29.81 -16.66
CA ASP A 650 -2.47 29.28 -17.41
C ASP A 650 -2.36 27.76 -17.21
N ILE A 651 -2.54 27.29 -15.97
CA ILE A 651 -2.48 25.87 -15.63
C ILE A 651 -3.66 25.13 -16.25
N MET A 652 -4.86 25.68 -16.19
CA MET A 652 -6.05 25.09 -16.85
C MET A 652 -5.88 25.03 -18.37
N GLY A 653 -5.28 26.05 -18.97
CA GLY A 653 -4.93 26.06 -20.39
C GLY A 653 -3.93 24.97 -20.76
N ASP A 654 -2.91 24.75 -19.95
CA ASP A 654 -1.93 23.68 -20.15
C ASP A 654 -2.55 22.27 -19.96
N LEU A 655 -3.34 22.06 -18.92
CA LEU A 655 -4.07 20.81 -18.71
C LEU A 655 -4.97 20.46 -19.89
N ASN A 656 -5.72 21.44 -20.42
CA ASN A 656 -6.55 21.23 -21.61
C ASN A 656 -5.71 20.85 -22.83
N ARG A 657 -4.56 21.48 -23.04
CA ARG A 657 -3.62 21.11 -24.11
C ARG A 657 -3.12 19.66 -23.97
N ARG A 658 -3.03 19.15 -22.75
CA ARG A 658 -2.65 17.77 -22.40
C ARG A 658 -3.82 16.78 -22.42
N ARG A 659 -4.91 17.10 -23.10
CA ARG A 659 -6.12 16.26 -23.18
C ARG A 659 -6.76 15.97 -21.82
N ALA A 660 -6.56 16.84 -20.84
CA ALA A 660 -7.16 16.68 -19.54
C ALA A 660 -8.68 16.87 -19.56
N ALA A 661 -9.40 15.99 -18.87
CA ALA A 661 -10.78 16.22 -18.47
C ALA A 661 -10.77 16.80 -17.04
N VAL A 662 -11.05 18.09 -16.91
CA VAL A 662 -11.13 18.74 -15.58
C VAL A 662 -12.42 18.32 -14.90
N ASN A 663 -12.30 17.61 -13.77
CA ASN A 663 -13.42 17.02 -13.05
C ASN A 663 -13.98 17.96 -11.97
N ASN A 664 -13.09 18.70 -11.29
CA ASN A 664 -13.47 19.60 -10.20
C ASN A 664 -12.51 20.78 -10.10
N MET A 665 -13.01 21.88 -9.57
CA MET A 665 -12.24 23.07 -9.24
C MET A 665 -12.77 23.66 -7.93
N GLU A 666 -11.88 23.82 -6.97
CA GLU A 666 -12.22 24.32 -5.65
C GLU A 666 -11.28 25.49 -5.28
N HIS A 667 -11.85 26.56 -4.78
CA HIS A 667 -11.10 27.70 -4.27
C HIS A 667 -11.01 27.63 -2.75
N ARG A 668 -9.79 27.67 -2.22
CA ARG A 668 -9.50 27.71 -0.78
C ARG A 668 -8.66 28.94 -0.45
N GLY A 669 -9.30 30.00 -0.02
CA GLY A 669 -8.62 31.26 0.26
C GLY A 669 -7.94 31.82 -0.99
N THR A 670 -6.61 31.94 -0.98
CA THR A 670 -5.79 32.43 -2.11
C THR A 670 -5.35 31.33 -3.08
N GLU A 671 -5.69 30.07 -2.78
CA GLU A 671 -5.31 28.91 -3.60
C GLU A 671 -6.49 28.34 -4.37
N CYS A 672 -6.20 27.76 -5.52
CA CYS A 672 -7.12 27.01 -6.36
C CYS A 672 -6.63 25.56 -6.47
N ILE A 673 -7.53 24.60 -6.25
CA ILE A 673 -7.27 23.18 -6.42
C ILE A 673 -8.01 22.71 -7.66
N LEU A 674 -7.26 22.19 -8.65
CA LEU A 674 -7.77 21.64 -9.89
C LEU A 674 -7.63 20.12 -9.86
N SER A 675 -8.72 19.39 -9.99
CA SER A 675 -8.71 17.94 -10.14
C SER A 675 -9.05 17.56 -11.58
N ALA A 676 -8.20 16.80 -12.23
CA ALA A 676 -8.35 16.43 -13.63
C ALA A 676 -7.94 14.99 -13.90
N SER A 677 -8.57 14.39 -14.91
CA SER A 677 -8.15 13.10 -15.48
C SER A 677 -7.31 13.36 -16.73
N VAL A 678 -6.06 12.90 -16.75
CA VAL A 678 -5.10 13.20 -17.82
C VAL A 678 -4.41 11.94 -18.29
N PRO A 679 -4.28 11.70 -19.62
CA PRO A 679 -3.49 10.58 -20.12
C PRO A 679 -2.02 10.67 -19.68
N LEU A 680 -1.44 9.57 -19.21
CA LEU A 680 -0.05 9.53 -18.75
C LEU A 680 0.93 10.00 -19.85
N ALA A 681 0.62 9.72 -21.12
CA ALA A 681 1.41 10.17 -22.28
C ALA A 681 1.67 11.67 -22.28
N GLU A 682 0.71 12.45 -21.80
CA GLU A 682 0.75 13.91 -21.81
C GLU A 682 1.38 14.51 -20.54
N MET A 683 1.65 13.67 -19.53
CA MET A 683 2.18 14.13 -18.25
C MET A 683 3.71 14.17 -18.17
N PHE A 684 4.40 13.59 -19.15
CA PHE A 684 5.86 13.65 -19.17
C PHE A 684 6.37 15.10 -19.27
N GLY A 685 7.29 15.47 -18.37
CA GLY A 685 7.84 16.81 -18.25
C GLY A 685 6.91 17.83 -17.56
N TYR A 686 5.71 17.42 -17.12
CA TYR A 686 4.75 18.32 -16.48
C TYR A 686 5.30 19.00 -15.22
N SER A 687 6.16 18.33 -14.46
CA SER A 687 6.84 18.91 -13.30
C SER A 687 7.63 20.19 -13.63
N THR A 688 8.26 20.22 -14.80
CA THR A 688 9.00 21.40 -15.27
C THR A 688 8.05 22.48 -15.78
N ASP A 689 7.02 22.09 -16.54
CA ASP A 689 6.08 23.03 -17.12
C ASP A 689 5.24 23.74 -16.06
N ILE A 690 4.73 23.00 -15.06
CA ILE A 690 3.94 23.60 -13.97
C ILE A 690 4.76 24.59 -13.13
N ARG A 691 6.04 24.27 -12.86
CA ARG A 691 6.96 25.19 -12.16
C ARG A 691 7.18 26.47 -12.96
N THR A 692 7.31 26.35 -14.27
CA THR A 692 7.48 27.51 -15.15
C THR A 692 6.22 28.38 -15.18
N LEU A 693 5.04 27.76 -15.32
CA LEU A 693 3.76 28.47 -15.38
C LEU A 693 3.38 29.16 -14.07
N SER A 694 3.75 28.56 -12.95
CA SER A 694 3.44 29.08 -11.61
C SER A 694 4.58 29.81 -10.93
N LYS A 695 5.71 30.01 -11.61
CA LYS A 695 6.95 30.57 -11.02
C LYS A 695 7.40 29.80 -9.77
N GLY A 696 7.18 28.48 -9.76
CA GLY A 696 7.51 27.58 -8.65
C GLY A 696 6.50 27.52 -7.50
N LEU A 697 5.37 28.22 -7.60
CA LEU A 697 4.38 28.30 -6.52
C LEU A 697 3.33 27.18 -6.57
N ALA A 698 3.10 26.55 -7.73
CA ALA A 698 2.17 25.44 -7.83
C ALA A 698 2.84 24.09 -7.56
N SER A 699 2.09 23.19 -6.96
CA SER A 699 2.42 21.79 -6.80
C SER A 699 1.39 20.92 -7.48
N TYR A 700 1.78 19.69 -7.84
CA TYR A 700 0.83 18.71 -8.35
C TYR A 700 1.11 17.34 -7.76
N SER A 701 0.08 16.53 -7.71
CA SER A 701 0.16 15.10 -7.49
C SER A 701 -0.58 14.38 -8.61
N MET A 702 -0.14 13.18 -8.94
CA MET A 702 -0.84 12.33 -9.90
C MET A 702 -0.84 10.88 -9.43
N GLU A 703 -1.96 10.20 -9.67
CA GLU A 703 -2.17 8.81 -9.31
C GLU A 703 -2.74 8.04 -10.50
N PRO A 704 -2.37 6.77 -10.68
CA PRO A 704 -3.07 5.90 -11.61
C PRO A 704 -4.56 5.84 -11.25
N SER A 705 -5.42 6.10 -12.21
CA SER A 705 -6.87 6.07 -11.99
C SER A 705 -7.50 4.86 -12.67
N HIS A 706 -7.49 4.85 -13.98
CA HIS A 706 -8.11 3.81 -14.81
C HIS A 706 -7.51 3.82 -16.22
N PHE A 707 -7.96 2.93 -17.07
CA PHE A 707 -7.63 2.91 -18.48
C PHE A 707 -8.80 3.41 -19.32
N GLU A 708 -8.52 4.23 -20.34
CA GLU A 708 -9.51 4.68 -21.32
C GLU A 708 -9.09 4.36 -22.75
N GLN A 709 -10.06 4.32 -23.64
CA GLN A 709 -9.81 4.04 -25.04
C GLN A 709 -8.99 5.17 -25.67
N VAL A 710 -7.87 4.79 -26.32
CA VAL A 710 -7.04 5.72 -27.10
C VAL A 710 -7.84 6.30 -28.25
N PRO A 711 -7.80 7.63 -28.49
CA PRO A 711 -8.42 8.26 -29.66
C PRO A 711 -7.93 7.60 -30.98
N PRO A 712 -8.82 7.33 -31.94
CA PRO A 712 -8.48 6.60 -33.17
C PRO A 712 -7.31 7.18 -33.97
N ASN A 713 -7.17 8.51 -33.96
CA ASN A 713 -6.07 9.23 -34.62
C ASN A 713 -4.69 8.95 -34.04
N LEU A 714 -4.59 8.54 -32.76
CA LEU A 714 -3.32 8.24 -32.07
C LEU A 714 -2.96 6.76 -32.16
N VAL A 715 -3.93 5.86 -32.32
CA VAL A 715 -3.68 4.40 -32.38
C VAL A 715 -2.65 4.05 -33.44
N ALA A 716 -2.76 4.60 -34.65
CA ALA A 716 -1.83 4.31 -35.75
C ALA A 716 -0.36 4.74 -35.42
N GLN A 717 -0.20 5.84 -34.68
CA GLN A 717 1.11 6.34 -34.24
C GLN A 717 1.74 5.41 -33.21
N ILE A 718 0.94 4.96 -32.23
CA ILE A 718 1.37 4.07 -31.16
C ILE A 718 1.76 2.69 -31.73
N VAL A 719 0.94 2.13 -32.63
CA VAL A 719 1.22 0.87 -33.31
C VAL A 719 2.53 0.94 -34.11
N LYS A 720 2.73 2.05 -34.85
CA LYS A 720 3.96 2.27 -35.62
C LYS A 720 5.18 2.45 -34.73
N ALA A 721 5.07 3.14 -33.60
CA ALA A 721 6.17 3.35 -32.67
C ALA A 721 6.66 2.04 -32.04
N ARG A 722 5.79 1.03 -31.93
CA ARG A 722 6.15 -0.30 -31.42
C ARG A 722 6.71 -1.25 -32.49
N GLY A 723 6.91 -0.80 -33.74
CA GLY A 723 7.41 -1.65 -34.82
C GLY A 723 6.34 -2.52 -35.50
N GLY A 724 5.07 -2.37 -35.15
CA GLY A 724 3.94 -3.04 -35.80
C GLY A 724 3.59 -2.39 -37.14
N ALA A 725 3.33 -3.18 -38.18
CA ALA A 725 2.67 -2.67 -39.36
C ALA A 725 1.22 -2.34 -39.01
N ALA A 726 0.82 -1.08 -39.18
CA ALA A 726 -0.59 -0.72 -39.09
C ALA A 726 -1.39 -1.55 -40.12
N LYS A 727 -2.26 -2.43 -39.61
CA LYS A 727 -3.19 -3.20 -40.46
C LYS A 727 -4.40 -2.37 -40.80
#